data_426ebf2557a22e77d0ce7b6f784920b0
#
_entry.id   426ebf2557a22e77d0ce7b6f784920b0
#
_cell.length_a   1.000
_cell.length_b   1.000
_cell.length_c   1.000
_cell.angle_alpha   90.00
_cell.angle_beta   90.00
_cell.angle_gamma   90.00
#
_symmetry.space_group_name_H-M   'P 1'
#
loop_
_entity.id
_entity.type
_entity.pdbx_description
1 polymer ?
#
loop_
_entity_poly.entity_id
_entity_poly.type
_entity_poly.pdbx_seq_one_letter_code
_entity_poly.pdbx_strand_id
1 'polypeptide(L)'
;MTLHAGIWTAPAPTALELLAPARDVDAGIAAIDHGADAVYIGGPAFGARAAAGNSLDDIARLTAYAHRFNARVFLALNTLFTNEELPLARKLAFELADAGADVLILQDMGLLEGPLPDIELHASTQCDIRTPEKAAFLESVGFSQLVLARELSLPEIAAVRAKLQHARIEFFVHGALCVSYSGQCWMSQALTGRSANRGECSQLCRLPYDVYTEAGTELAKSKHVLSLKDNDQSANLEALIDAGVSSFKIEGRLKGAAYVKNVTAFYRRKLDEIIARRPELSRTSQGDSVFTFEPAPEKVFNRGQTDYFVHGRQYDQPYELAELESPKHAGEPAAVVEEVLPGCIIVKSLPGVTFANGDGLTYLADDEEIRGIAVNRAEPVLNKAGKPIPHLWMLHTLERRRMDGLRPGLVLKRNRDHAFLRMMEGKTAERKIPIDLIFTTHEDGLDLVASDGVRCAAASVALDLQTPSDLVKNRANLRAQLSRLGDTPFAAANIFIPEDLDVFVPASVANQLRRAAADDLLALREAEREKPRRAPWDDASPYPERILGFKANTANDRAAAFYAVHGARVTMPAFEIKPAPKADLMTCRHCVRASLKLCPKMLKAFPEILQTTARALLRPEPLVLVNSAGERFKAYFHCKANPCEMTITPEGDFVRARAPRTMIKTAPPAEAAGRSADTHPDERRRSSEKRSASKRSLPEKRFTRDNQSSRRSGAFAKFDNKHRKSGRTRGR
;
A
#
# COMPACT_ATOMS: atom_id res chain seq x y z
N MET A 1 -9.24 -0.08 -61.59
CA MET A 1 -9.96 -0.17 -60.31
C MET A 1 -9.11 -0.97 -59.36
N THR A 2 -8.27 -0.31 -58.60
CA THR A 2 -7.38 -0.94 -57.58
C THR A 2 -8.10 -0.86 -56.24
N LEU A 3 -8.61 -1.97 -55.75
CA LEU A 3 -9.17 -2.08 -54.40
C LEU A 3 -8.05 -2.01 -53.36
N HIS A 4 -7.89 -0.88 -52.71
CA HIS A 4 -7.15 -0.80 -51.47
C HIS A 4 -8.01 -1.47 -50.39
N ALA A 5 -7.69 -2.71 -50.07
CA ALA A 5 -8.15 -3.33 -48.84
C ALA A 5 -7.46 -2.57 -47.67
N GLY A 6 -8.19 -1.68 -47.07
CA GLY A 6 -7.77 -1.05 -45.79
C GLY A 6 -7.63 -2.17 -44.76
N ILE A 7 -6.42 -2.42 -44.32
CA ILE A 7 -6.17 -3.30 -43.16
C ILE A 7 -6.76 -2.58 -41.97
N TRP A 8 -7.91 -3.04 -41.50
CA TRP A 8 -8.46 -2.64 -40.20
C TRP A 8 -7.55 -3.22 -39.12
N THR A 9 -6.60 -2.41 -38.66
CA THR A 9 -5.89 -2.73 -37.41
C THR A 9 -6.85 -2.42 -36.27
N ALA A 10 -7.15 -3.43 -35.47
CA ALA A 10 -7.89 -3.22 -34.22
C ALA A 10 -7.15 -2.15 -33.38
N PRO A 11 -7.86 -1.25 -32.68
CA PRO A 11 -7.22 -0.29 -31.80
C PRO A 11 -6.36 -1.04 -30.77
N ALA A 12 -5.19 -0.48 -30.43
CA ALA A 12 -4.32 -1.08 -29.45
C ALA A 12 -5.07 -1.25 -28.10
N PRO A 13 -4.89 -2.39 -27.40
CA PRO A 13 -5.56 -2.62 -26.14
C PRO A 13 -5.25 -1.54 -25.10
N THR A 14 -6.24 -1.20 -24.27
CA THR A 14 -6.01 -0.31 -23.13
C THR A 14 -5.16 -1.03 -22.09
N ALA A 15 -3.95 -0.50 -21.85
CA ALA A 15 -3.02 -1.08 -20.90
C ALA A 15 -3.37 -0.68 -19.46
N LEU A 16 -3.59 -1.65 -18.59
CA LEU A 16 -3.87 -1.50 -17.17
C LEU A 16 -2.57 -1.60 -16.36
N GLU A 17 -2.43 -0.73 -15.36
CA GLU A 17 -1.26 -0.65 -14.49
C GLU A 17 -1.66 -0.91 -13.03
N LEU A 18 -1.08 -1.93 -12.41
CA LEU A 18 -1.14 -2.16 -10.96
C LEU A 18 0.06 -1.49 -10.30
N LEU A 19 -0.18 -0.40 -9.57
CA LEU A 19 0.84 0.42 -8.93
C LEU A 19 0.95 0.09 -7.43
N ALA A 20 2.02 -0.58 -7.04
CA ALA A 20 2.26 -1.00 -5.67
C ALA A 20 3.20 -0.06 -4.89
N PRO A 21 3.04 0.06 -3.57
CA PRO A 21 3.93 0.86 -2.74
C PRO A 21 5.25 0.13 -2.45
N ALA A 22 6.35 0.87 -2.41
CA ALA A 22 7.62 0.38 -1.91
C ALA A 22 8.11 1.29 -0.77
N ARG A 23 8.38 0.70 0.41
CA ARG A 23 9.04 1.39 1.51
C ARG A 23 10.55 1.47 1.26
N ASP A 24 11.10 0.37 0.77
CA ASP A 24 12.50 0.14 0.46
C ASP A 24 12.60 -0.73 -0.80
N VAL A 25 13.83 -0.95 -1.27
CA VAL A 25 14.09 -1.73 -2.49
C VAL A 25 13.55 -3.15 -2.40
N ASP A 26 13.72 -3.82 -1.25
CA ASP A 26 13.31 -5.21 -1.10
C ASP A 26 11.76 -5.35 -1.16
N ALA A 27 11.04 -4.36 -0.60
CA ALA A 27 9.58 -4.28 -0.75
C ALA A 27 9.18 -3.99 -2.21
N GLY A 28 9.96 -3.18 -2.94
CA GLY A 28 9.75 -2.91 -4.36
C GLY A 28 9.94 -4.15 -5.23
N ILE A 29 11.04 -4.88 -5.05
CA ILE A 29 11.31 -6.16 -5.72
C ILE A 29 10.20 -7.16 -5.41
N ALA A 30 9.82 -7.28 -4.12
CA ALA A 30 8.72 -8.15 -3.73
C ALA A 30 7.39 -7.77 -4.41
N ALA A 31 7.09 -6.47 -4.58
CA ALA A 31 5.91 -6.02 -5.31
C ALA A 31 5.94 -6.46 -6.79
N ILE A 32 7.09 -6.29 -7.46
CA ILE A 32 7.28 -6.70 -8.86
C ILE A 32 7.07 -8.22 -9.00
N ASP A 33 7.68 -9.03 -8.13
CA ASP A 33 7.52 -10.49 -8.15
C ASP A 33 6.06 -10.92 -7.94
N HIS A 34 5.31 -10.14 -7.14
CA HIS A 34 3.89 -10.39 -6.88
C HIS A 34 2.94 -9.73 -7.90
N GLY A 35 3.48 -9.30 -9.06
CA GLY A 35 2.71 -8.89 -10.23
C GLY A 35 2.40 -7.39 -10.33
N ALA A 36 3.11 -6.52 -9.60
CA ALA A 36 3.01 -5.09 -9.84
C ALA A 36 3.54 -4.71 -11.22
N ASP A 37 2.81 -3.85 -11.93
CA ASP A 37 3.23 -3.27 -13.21
C ASP A 37 4.12 -2.04 -13.01
N ALA A 38 3.96 -1.37 -11.87
CA ALA A 38 4.81 -0.28 -11.43
C ALA A 38 4.91 -0.26 -9.90
N VAL A 39 5.98 0.35 -9.39
CA VAL A 39 6.14 0.61 -7.96
C VAL A 39 6.41 2.09 -7.72
N TYR A 40 5.85 2.66 -6.63
CA TYR A 40 6.19 4.02 -6.24
C TYR A 40 6.94 4.03 -4.90
N ILE A 41 8.06 4.76 -4.89
CA ILE A 41 9.02 4.80 -3.79
C ILE A 41 9.41 6.24 -3.47
N GLY A 42 9.89 6.52 -2.26
CA GLY A 42 10.50 7.79 -1.90
C GLY A 42 11.99 7.78 -2.18
N GLY A 43 12.51 8.88 -2.72
CA GLY A 43 13.94 9.13 -2.83
C GLY A 43 14.57 9.54 -1.49
N PRO A 44 15.81 10.08 -1.49
CA PRO A 44 16.53 10.51 -0.27
C PRO A 44 15.82 11.64 0.49
N ALA A 45 15.05 12.48 -0.21
CA ALA A 45 14.35 13.63 0.36
C ALA A 45 13.04 13.95 -0.40
N PHE A 46 12.25 14.87 0.14
CA PHE A 46 11.08 15.51 -0.49
C PHE A 46 9.93 14.59 -0.90
N GLY A 47 9.88 13.37 -0.38
CA GLY A 47 8.72 12.49 -0.53
C GLY A 47 7.68 12.71 0.57
N ALA A 48 6.38 12.62 0.25
CA ALA A 48 5.28 12.75 1.22
C ALA A 48 5.21 11.60 2.27
N ARG A 49 6.33 11.07 2.70
CA ARG A 49 6.59 10.14 3.81
C ARG A 49 8.08 10.22 4.15
N ALA A 50 8.48 11.27 4.85
CA ALA A 50 9.88 11.60 5.17
C ALA A 50 10.67 10.47 5.88
N ALA A 51 9.99 9.51 6.48
CA ALA A 51 10.63 8.39 7.19
C ALA A 51 11.11 7.23 6.29
N ALA A 52 10.85 7.27 4.97
CA ALA A 52 11.20 6.22 4.02
C ALA A 52 12.15 6.78 2.95
N GLY A 53 13.35 7.22 3.35
CA GLY A 53 14.39 7.70 2.42
C GLY A 53 15.22 6.53 1.89
N ASN A 54 15.33 6.42 0.56
CA ASN A 54 16.18 5.45 -0.14
C ASN A 54 17.31 6.19 -0.85
N SER A 55 18.51 5.60 -0.93
CA SER A 55 19.65 6.17 -1.66
C SER A 55 19.43 6.13 -3.17
N LEU A 56 20.25 6.85 -3.93
CA LEU A 56 20.24 6.78 -5.39
C LEU A 56 20.64 5.38 -5.88
N ASP A 57 21.60 4.73 -5.21
CA ASP A 57 22.00 3.35 -5.51
C ASP A 57 20.86 2.36 -5.29
N ASP A 58 20.06 2.56 -4.23
CA ASP A 58 18.86 1.77 -3.99
C ASP A 58 17.85 1.93 -5.13
N ILE A 59 17.64 3.16 -5.59
CA ILE A 59 16.75 3.43 -6.74
C ILE A 59 17.29 2.75 -8.00
N ALA A 60 18.59 2.88 -8.31
CA ALA A 60 19.20 2.24 -9.47
C ALA A 60 19.06 0.71 -9.42
N ARG A 61 19.25 0.10 -8.27
CA ARG A 61 19.04 -1.35 -8.08
C ARG A 61 17.59 -1.77 -8.34
N LEU A 62 16.62 -0.99 -7.85
CA LEU A 62 15.21 -1.28 -8.04
C LEU A 62 14.78 -1.10 -9.49
N THR A 63 15.23 -0.04 -10.16
CA THR A 63 14.91 0.23 -11.56
C THR A 63 15.49 -0.85 -12.48
N ALA A 64 16.76 -1.23 -12.29
CA ALA A 64 17.37 -2.33 -13.03
C ALA A 64 16.61 -3.65 -12.88
N TYR A 65 16.07 -3.95 -11.67
CA TYR A 65 15.24 -5.13 -11.47
C TYR A 65 13.89 -5.02 -12.18
N ALA A 66 13.19 -3.91 -12.02
CA ALA A 66 11.85 -3.68 -12.57
C ALA A 66 11.87 -3.70 -14.12
N HIS A 67 12.87 -3.09 -14.74
CA HIS A 67 13.02 -2.99 -16.19
C HIS A 67 13.15 -4.36 -16.87
N ARG A 68 13.66 -5.38 -16.18
CA ARG A 68 13.67 -6.79 -16.68
C ARG A 68 12.29 -7.26 -17.10
N PHE A 69 11.24 -6.79 -16.42
CA PHE A 69 9.83 -7.12 -16.67
C PHE A 69 9.07 -6.01 -17.41
N ASN A 70 9.76 -5.00 -17.90
CA ASN A 70 9.16 -3.77 -18.43
C ASN A 70 8.22 -3.09 -17.40
N ALA A 71 8.47 -3.32 -16.10
CA ALA A 71 7.79 -2.64 -15.01
C ALA A 71 8.48 -1.32 -14.71
N ARG A 72 7.73 -0.33 -14.17
CA ARG A 72 8.19 1.05 -14.00
C ARG A 72 8.43 1.42 -12.54
N VAL A 73 9.30 2.40 -12.29
CA VAL A 73 9.61 2.93 -10.95
C VAL A 73 9.28 4.42 -10.89
N PHE A 74 8.31 4.78 -10.03
CA PHE A 74 7.82 6.14 -9.84
C PHE A 74 8.41 6.75 -8.58
N LEU A 75 9.07 7.89 -8.71
CA LEU A 75 9.68 8.60 -7.60
C LEU A 75 8.77 9.68 -7.06
N ALA A 76 8.45 9.61 -5.76
CA ALA A 76 7.64 10.60 -5.10
C ALA A 76 8.48 11.82 -4.70
N LEU A 77 8.34 12.91 -5.44
CA LEU A 77 8.88 14.24 -5.16
C LEU A 77 7.70 15.20 -4.94
N ASN A 78 6.79 14.81 -4.03
CA ASN A 78 5.45 15.33 -3.96
C ASN A 78 5.14 16.06 -2.63
N THR A 79 6.07 16.87 -2.19
CA THR A 79 5.91 17.81 -1.07
C THR A 79 5.93 19.25 -1.55
N LEU A 80 5.52 20.19 -0.69
CA LEU A 80 5.73 21.62 -0.93
C LEU A 80 7.19 21.99 -0.63
N PHE A 81 7.75 22.90 -1.42
CA PHE A 81 9.11 23.40 -1.26
C PHE A 81 9.12 24.86 -0.84
N THR A 82 10.07 25.24 0.01
CA THR A 82 10.41 26.66 0.20
C THR A 82 11.28 27.16 -0.97
N ASN A 83 11.50 28.47 -1.05
CA ASN A 83 12.37 29.05 -2.09
C ASN A 83 13.79 28.47 -2.04
N GLU A 84 14.29 28.18 -0.83
CA GLU A 84 15.62 27.63 -0.60
C GLU A 84 15.71 26.14 -0.98
N GLU A 85 14.63 25.40 -0.81
CA GLU A 85 14.57 23.95 -1.11
C GLU A 85 14.35 23.65 -2.59
N LEU A 86 13.70 24.56 -3.32
CA LEU A 86 13.31 24.31 -4.71
C LEU A 86 14.51 24.01 -5.63
N PRO A 87 15.67 24.71 -5.57
CA PRO A 87 16.85 24.33 -6.35
C PRO A 87 17.40 22.94 -6.01
N LEU A 88 17.32 22.55 -4.73
CA LEU A 88 17.78 21.24 -4.26
C LEU A 88 16.85 20.12 -4.74
N ALA A 89 15.53 20.36 -4.71
CA ALA A 89 14.53 19.42 -5.23
C ALA A 89 14.69 19.22 -6.74
N ARG A 90 15.01 20.31 -7.49
CA ARG A 90 15.30 20.23 -8.92
C ARG A 90 16.55 19.41 -9.22
N LYS A 91 17.63 19.65 -8.46
CA LYS A 91 18.86 18.84 -8.59
C LYS A 91 18.55 17.36 -8.34
N LEU A 92 17.82 17.04 -7.27
CA LEU A 92 17.41 15.68 -6.96
C LEU A 92 16.57 15.06 -8.07
N ALA A 93 15.72 15.82 -8.77
CA ALA A 93 14.93 15.32 -9.89
C ALA A 93 15.81 14.75 -11.02
N PHE A 94 16.92 15.42 -11.35
CA PHE A 94 17.89 14.92 -12.33
C PHE A 94 18.65 13.70 -11.82
N GLU A 95 19.12 13.71 -10.56
CA GLU A 95 19.81 12.58 -9.94
C GLU A 95 18.94 11.31 -9.91
N LEU A 96 17.62 11.47 -9.66
CA LEU A 96 16.67 10.37 -9.70
C LEU A 96 16.44 9.83 -11.11
N ALA A 97 16.38 10.70 -12.12
CA ALA A 97 16.28 10.30 -13.51
C ALA A 97 17.54 9.55 -13.97
N ASP A 98 18.73 10.04 -13.59
CA ASP A 98 20.03 9.40 -13.87
C ASP A 98 20.12 8.01 -13.18
N ALA A 99 19.49 7.84 -12.02
CA ALA A 99 19.35 6.54 -11.34
C ALA A 99 18.33 5.59 -12.01
N GLY A 100 17.73 6.01 -13.14
CA GLY A 100 16.83 5.19 -13.95
C GLY A 100 15.34 5.34 -13.64
N ALA A 101 14.93 6.31 -12.80
CA ALA A 101 13.52 6.56 -12.56
C ALA A 101 12.74 6.82 -13.85
N ASP A 102 11.56 6.24 -13.98
CA ASP A 102 10.70 6.41 -15.15
C ASP A 102 9.76 7.62 -15.00
N VAL A 103 9.43 8.00 -13.79
CA VAL A 103 8.38 9.00 -13.46
C VAL A 103 8.74 9.80 -12.22
N LEU A 104 8.43 11.10 -12.23
CA LEU A 104 8.35 11.93 -11.03
C LEU A 104 6.89 12.23 -10.68
N ILE A 105 6.48 11.91 -9.45
CA ILE A 105 5.18 12.29 -8.91
C ILE A 105 5.32 13.63 -8.21
N LEU A 106 4.68 14.69 -8.71
CA LEU A 106 4.85 16.07 -8.27
C LEU A 106 3.58 16.63 -7.60
N GLN A 107 3.78 17.60 -6.70
CA GLN A 107 2.72 18.43 -6.12
C GLN A 107 2.99 19.93 -6.36
N ASP A 108 4.22 20.39 -6.14
CA ASP A 108 4.60 21.80 -6.18
C ASP A 108 4.83 22.26 -7.62
N MET A 109 3.99 23.16 -8.10
CA MET A 109 4.06 23.70 -9.47
C MET A 109 5.30 24.57 -9.71
N GLY A 110 5.98 25.03 -8.67
CA GLY A 110 7.25 25.77 -8.79
C GLY A 110 8.38 24.96 -9.43
N LEU A 111 8.31 23.62 -9.39
CA LEU A 111 9.25 22.77 -10.13
C LEU A 111 9.11 22.93 -11.64
N LEU A 112 7.89 23.17 -12.13
CA LEU A 112 7.61 23.32 -13.56
C LEU A 112 8.21 24.62 -14.15
N GLU A 113 8.44 25.65 -13.33
CA GLU A 113 9.06 26.91 -13.70
C GLU A 113 10.59 26.84 -13.87
N GLY A 114 11.10 25.77 -14.45
CA GLY A 114 12.51 25.59 -14.73
C GLY A 114 12.83 24.21 -15.29
N PRO A 115 14.11 23.91 -15.54
CA PRO A 115 14.50 22.66 -16.16
C PRO A 115 14.16 21.46 -15.26
N LEU A 116 13.59 20.43 -15.89
CA LEU A 116 13.35 19.10 -15.32
C LEU A 116 13.89 18.04 -16.31
N PRO A 117 14.23 16.84 -15.83
CA PRO A 117 14.63 15.75 -16.72
C PRO A 117 13.49 15.38 -17.68
N ASP A 118 13.86 14.83 -18.85
CA ASP A 118 12.92 14.38 -19.88
C ASP A 118 12.35 12.99 -19.54
N ILE A 119 11.58 12.92 -18.46
CA ILE A 119 10.84 11.73 -18.02
C ILE A 119 9.38 12.10 -17.71
N GLU A 120 8.48 11.11 -17.62
CA GLU A 120 7.08 11.39 -17.36
C GLU A 120 6.86 12.12 -16.02
N LEU A 121 5.88 13.04 -16.02
CA LEU A 121 5.42 13.72 -14.82
C LEU A 121 4.00 13.27 -14.48
N HIS A 122 3.79 12.84 -13.23
CA HIS A 122 2.48 12.47 -12.71
C HIS A 122 2.03 13.49 -11.66
N ALA A 123 0.79 13.98 -11.77
CA ALA A 123 0.23 14.87 -10.77
C ALA A 123 -0.21 14.08 -9.53
N SER A 124 0.41 14.41 -8.40
CA SER A 124 0.11 13.76 -7.11
C SER A 124 -1.35 13.97 -6.69
N THR A 125 -1.91 13.02 -5.94
CA THR A 125 -3.20 13.24 -5.23
C THR A 125 -3.17 14.47 -4.32
N GLN A 126 -1.98 14.92 -3.89
CA GLN A 126 -1.79 16.15 -3.12
C GLN A 126 -2.15 17.43 -3.90
N CYS A 127 -2.29 17.34 -5.23
CA CYS A 127 -2.80 18.43 -6.07
C CYS A 127 -4.31 18.64 -5.93
N ASP A 128 -5.02 17.77 -5.19
CA ASP A 128 -6.47 17.87 -4.97
C ASP A 128 -7.27 17.90 -6.28
N ILE A 129 -7.18 16.82 -7.07
CA ILE A 129 -7.78 16.71 -8.40
C ILE A 129 -9.20 16.16 -8.26
N ARG A 130 -10.20 17.07 -8.23
CA ARG A 130 -11.60 16.74 -8.02
C ARG A 130 -12.52 17.13 -9.17
N THR A 131 -12.07 18.00 -10.07
CA THR A 131 -12.89 18.54 -11.15
C THR A 131 -12.29 18.25 -12.51
N PRO A 132 -13.14 18.10 -13.56
CA PRO A 132 -12.68 17.91 -14.94
C PRO A 132 -11.79 19.07 -15.43
N GLU A 133 -12.09 20.31 -15.03
CA GLU A 133 -11.35 21.49 -15.46
C GLU A 133 -9.92 21.48 -14.91
N LYS A 134 -9.76 21.13 -13.62
CA LYS A 134 -8.43 21.02 -13.01
C LYS A 134 -7.63 19.87 -13.60
N ALA A 135 -8.29 18.76 -13.90
CA ALA A 135 -7.64 17.62 -14.55
C ALA A 135 -7.14 17.98 -15.95
N ALA A 136 -7.98 18.63 -16.77
CA ALA A 136 -7.60 19.09 -18.11
C ALA A 136 -6.47 20.13 -18.08
N PHE A 137 -6.47 21.04 -17.11
CA PHE A 137 -5.38 21.97 -16.89
C PHE A 137 -4.05 21.24 -16.58
N LEU A 138 -4.06 20.27 -15.65
CA LEU A 138 -2.85 19.53 -15.30
C LEU A 138 -2.32 18.72 -16.49
N GLU A 139 -3.19 18.15 -17.30
CA GLU A 139 -2.80 17.50 -18.55
C GLU A 139 -2.12 18.50 -19.49
N SER A 140 -2.70 19.69 -19.70
CA SER A 140 -2.17 20.69 -20.63
C SER A 140 -0.79 21.23 -20.23
N VAL A 141 -0.44 21.20 -18.94
CA VAL A 141 0.89 21.61 -18.45
C VAL A 141 1.86 20.42 -18.28
N GLY A 142 1.62 19.32 -19.02
CA GLY A 142 2.59 18.26 -19.23
C GLY A 142 2.53 17.10 -18.25
N PHE A 143 1.45 16.93 -17.47
CA PHE A 143 1.25 15.72 -16.69
C PHE A 143 0.61 14.61 -17.55
N SER A 144 1.27 13.47 -17.65
CA SER A 144 0.81 12.30 -18.42
C SER A 144 -0.10 11.36 -17.63
N GLN A 145 -0.14 11.49 -16.28
CA GLN A 145 -1.02 10.71 -15.40
C GLN A 145 -1.46 11.54 -14.20
N LEU A 146 -2.74 11.40 -13.83
CA LEU A 146 -3.38 12.20 -12.80
C LEU A 146 -3.92 11.31 -11.69
N VAL A 147 -3.42 11.51 -10.45
CA VAL A 147 -3.91 10.78 -9.26
C VAL A 147 -5.12 11.51 -8.70
N LEU A 148 -6.32 11.01 -9.02
CA LEU A 148 -7.55 11.64 -8.60
C LEU A 148 -7.77 11.58 -7.09
N ALA A 149 -8.62 12.47 -6.58
CA ALA A 149 -9.07 12.42 -5.20
C ALA A 149 -9.86 11.12 -4.94
N ARG A 150 -9.60 10.47 -3.79
CA ARG A 150 -10.23 9.19 -3.41
C ARG A 150 -11.74 9.26 -3.18
N GLU A 151 -12.23 10.49 -3.00
CA GLU A 151 -13.61 10.81 -2.71
C GLU A 151 -14.52 10.80 -3.94
N LEU A 152 -13.96 10.70 -5.16
CA LEU A 152 -14.75 10.75 -6.38
C LEU A 152 -15.58 9.49 -6.58
N SER A 153 -16.80 9.68 -7.06
CA SER A 153 -17.70 8.61 -7.52
C SER A 153 -17.42 8.24 -8.98
N LEU A 154 -17.89 7.06 -9.41
CA LEU A 154 -17.77 6.61 -10.81
C LEU A 154 -18.22 7.65 -11.83
N PRO A 155 -19.39 8.32 -11.68
CA PRO A 155 -19.79 9.40 -12.60
C PRO A 155 -18.85 10.61 -12.60
N GLU A 156 -18.29 10.99 -11.44
CA GLU A 156 -17.32 12.08 -11.34
C GLU A 156 -15.99 11.70 -12.02
N ILE A 157 -15.53 10.45 -11.87
CA ILE A 157 -14.34 9.92 -12.57
C ILE A 157 -14.58 9.93 -14.09
N ALA A 158 -15.71 9.42 -14.56
CA ALA A 158 -16.07 9.41 -15.98
C ALA A 158 -16.13 10.84 -16.57
N ALA A 159 -16.63 11.82 -15.81
CA ALA A 159 -16.65 13.22 -16.22
C ALA A 159 -15.22 13.80 -16.37
N VAL A 160 -14.30 13.42 -15.48
CA VAL A 160 -12.88 13.76 -15.62
C VAL A 160 -12.31 13.10 -16.88
N ARG A 161 -12.53 11.79 -17.09
CA ARG A 161 -12.04 11.08 -18.26
C ARG A 161 -12.49 11.73 -19.57
N ALA A 162 -13.75 12.14 -19.63
CA ALA A 162 -14.32 12.79 -20.82
C ALA A 162 -13.65 14.11 -21.22
N LYS A 163 -12.94 14.78 -20.31
CA LYS A 163 -12.19 16.02 -20.58
C LYS A 163 -10.74 15.81 -20.96
N LEU A 164 -10.14 14.67 -20.59
CA LEU A 164 -8.75 14.37 -20.87
C LEU A 164 -8.56 13.86 -22.30
N GLN A 165 -7.47 14.26 -22.94
CA GLN A 165 -7.10 13.86 -24.31
C GLN A 165 -6.21 12.61 -24.29
N HIS A 166 -5.14 12.63 -23.49
CA HIS A 166 -4.09 11.59 -23.45
C HIS A 166 -3.68 11.17 -22.05
N ALA A 167 -3.90 12.02 -21.01
CA ALA A 167 -3.47 11.67 -19.66
C ALA A 167 -4.25 10.48 -19.09
N ARG A 168 -3.52 9.60 -18.42
CA ARG A 168 -4.08 8.43 -17.73
C ARG A 168 -4.67 8.83 -16.38
N ILE A 169 -5.71 8.11 -15.96
CA ILE A 169 -6.29 8.26 -14.64
C ILE A 169 -5.74 7.18 -13.72
N GLU A 170 -5.12 7.63 -12.62
CA GLU A 170 -4.70 6.80 -11.49
C GLU A 170 -5.68 6.98 -10.34
N PHE A 171 -6.15 5.86 -9.77
CA PHE A 171 -7.07 5.86 -8.64
C PHE A 171 -6.60 4.93 -7.52
N PHE A 172 -6.75 5.34 -6.27
CA PHE A 172 -6.43 4.50 -5.12
C PHE A 172 -7.49 3.42 -4.93
N VAL A 173 -7.06 2.15 -4.95
CA VAL A 173 -7.97 1.00 -4.84
C VAL A 173 -7.88 0.26 -3.52
N HIS A 174 -6.81 0.46 -2.74
CA HIS A 174 -6.64 -0.23 -1.45
C HIS A 174 -5.86 0.58 -0.43
N GLY A 175 -6.18 0.36 0.86
CA GLY A 175 -5.40 0.81 2.00
C GLY A 175 -5.89 2.09 2.65
N ALA A 176 -5.05 2.75 3.44
CA ALA A 176 -5.45 3.84 4.32
C ALA A 176 -6.07 5.05 3.60
N LEU A 177 -7.26 5.47 4.05
CA LEU A 177 -7.90 6.71 3.63
C LEU A 177 -7.42 7.90 4.47
N CYS A 178 -7.34 9.07 3.84
CA CYS A 178 -7.27 10.35 4.50
C CYS A 178 -8.68 10.89 4.69
N VAL A 179 -9.02 11.43 5.87
CA VAL A 179 -10.35 11.98 6.13
C VAL A 179 -10.58 13.30 5.40
N SER A 180 -9.52 14.10 5.24
CA SER A 180 -9.54 15.33 4.44
C SER A 180 -9.21 15.03 2.98
N TYR A 181 -9.69 15.82 2.06
CA TYR A 181 -9.14 15.83 0.70
C TYR A 181 -7.62 15.94 0.77
N SER A 182 -6.93 15.17 -0.06
CA SER A 182 -5.46 15.19 -0.08
C SER A 182 -4.96 16.58 -0.46
N GLY A 183 -3.92 17.06 0.25
CA GLY A 183 -3.43 18.43 0.08
C GLY A 183 -4.26 19.51 0.83
N GLN A 184 -5.40 19.17 1.44
CA GLN A 184 -6.33 20.10 2.09
C GLN A 184 -6.44 19.88 3.62
N CYS A 185 -5.32 19.46 4.26
CA CYS A 185 -5.26 19.24 5.70
C CYS A 185 -4.04 19.94 6.32
N TRP A 186 -4.29 20.92 7.16
CA TRP A 186 -3.27 21.67 7.90
C TRP A 186 -3.31 21.44 9.42
N MET A 187 -4.12 20.50 9.89
CA MET A 187 -4.31 20.22 11.31
C MET A 187 -3.00 19.85 12.00
N SER A 188 -2.17 18.99 11.38
CA SER A 188 -0.86 18.65 11.93
C SER A 188 0.07 19.85 11.99
N GLN A 189 0.10 20.69 10.96
CA GLN A 189 0.92 21.92 10.95
C GLN A 189 0.47 22.87 12.05
N ALA A 190 -0.83 23.10 12.20
CA ALA A 190 -1.40 24.03 13.17
C ALA A 190 -1.09 23.60 14.62
N LEU A 191 -1.19 22.33 14.96
CA LEU A 191 -1.06 21.82 16.33
C LEU A 191 0.35 21.40 16.71
N THR A 192 1.11 20.83 15.78
CA THR A 192 2.40 20.20 16.07
C THR A 192 3.58 20.81 15.32
N GLY A 193 3.34 21.73 14.38
CA GLY A 193 4.34 22.26 13.47
C GLY A 193 4.84 21.24 12.42
N ARG A 194 4.18 20.08 12.27
CA ARG A 194 4.51 19.02 11.30
C ARG A 194 3.51 19.06 10.16
N SER A 195 3.96 19.36 8.95
CA SER A 195 3.04 19.48 7.81
C SER A 195 2.74 18.15 7.14
N ALA A 196 1.45 17.86 6.91
CA ALA A 196 0.99 16.75 6.09
C ALA A 196 1.40 16.95 4.61
N ASN A 197 1.42 18.19 4.12
CA ASN A 197 1.84 18.56 2.75
C ASN A 197 3.36 18.49 2.57
N ARG A 198 4.11 18.29 3.66
CA ARG A 198 5.56 18.10 3.67
C ARG A 198 5.98 16.72 4.19
N GLY A 199 5.05 15.75 4.18
CA GLY A 199 5.33 14.35 4.51
C GLY A 199 5.38 14.00 6.00
N GLU A 200 5.07 14.94 6.91
CA GLU A 200 5.20 14.78 8.35
C GLU A 200 3.84 14.72 9.10
N CYS A 201 2.82 14.13 8.52
CA CYS A 201 1.49 14.05 9.13
C CYS A 201 1.53 13.38 10.51
N SER A 202 0.97 14.04 11.54
CA SER A 202 0.85 13.54 12.92
C SER A 202 -0.36 12.62 13.14
N GLN A 203 -1.18 12.38 12.10
CA GLN A 203 -2.36 11.51 12.13
C GLN A 203 -3.39 11.87 13.24
N LEU A 204 -3.58 13.15 13.52
CA LEU A 204 -4.51 13.62 14.54
C LEU A 204 -5.95 13.18 14.32
N CYS A 205 -6.36 12.96 13.07
CA CYS A 205 -7.66 12.37 12.74
C CYS A 205 -7.86 10.92 13.22
N ARG A 206 -6.78 10.25 13.69
CA ARG A 206 -6.85 8.88 14.24
C ARG A 206 -6.95 8.86 15.77
N LEU A 207 -6.90 10.03 16.42
CA LEU A 207 -7.08 10.16 17.86
C LEU A 207 -8.57 10.14 18.23
N PRO A 208 -8.90 9.81 19.47
CA PRO A 208 -10.27 9.93 19.97
C PRO A 208 -10.64 11.39 20.22
N TYR A 209 -11.92 11.70 20.05
CA TYR A 209 -12.53 13.00 20.32
C TYR A 209 -13.80 12.83 21.14
N ASP A 210 -14.03 13.72 22.09
CA ASP A 210 -15.34 13.98 22.65
C ASP A 210 -16.11 14.90 21.71
N VAL A 211 -17.39 14.65 21.52
CA VAL A 211 -18.23 15.42 20.58
C VAL A 211 -19.38 16.04 21.35
N TYR A 212 -19.53 17.36 21.19
CA TYR A 212 -20.58 18.14 21.83
C TYR A 212 -21.38 18.93 20.80
N THR A 213 -22.64 19.26 21.17
CA THR A 213 -23.35 20.36 20.49
C THR A 213 -22.71 21.69 20.88
N GLU A 214 -23.00 22.77 20.16
CA GLU A 214 -22.55 24.12 20.54
C GLU A 214 -23.10 24.55 21.91
N ALA A 215 -24.29 24.04 22.29
CA ALA A 215 -24.91 24.25 23.59
C ALA A 215 -24.28 23.43 24.74
N GLY A 216 -23.26 22.57 24.45
CA GLY A 216 -22.52 21.79 25.46
C GLY A 216 -23.12 20.40 25.76
N THR A 217 -24.13 19.94 25.02
CA THR A 217 -24.66 18.57 25.18
C THR A 217 -23.66 17.56 24.60
N GLU A 218 -23.23 16.58 25.38
CA GLU A 218 -22.36 15.49 24.96
C GLU A 218 -23.13 14.55 24.00
N LEU A 219 -22.54 14.28 22.84
CA LEU A 219 -23.08 13.38 21.81
C LEU A 219 -22.27 12.08 21.69
N ALA A 220 -20.97 12.16 21.93
CA ALA A 220 -20.08 10.99 21.95
C ALA A 220 -18.86 11.31 22.82
N LYS A 221 -18.35 10.29 23.50
CA LYS A 221 -17.19 10.40 24.37
C LYS A 221 -16.07 9.45 23.89
N SER A 222 -14.87 10.00 23.77
CA SER A 222 -13.66 9.26 23.41
C SER A 222 -13.80 8.39 22.14
N LYS A 223 -14.53 8.88 21.11
CA LYS A 223 -14.75 8.12 19.86
C LYS A 223 -13.85 8.62 18.73
N HIS A 224 -13.42 7.71 17.85
CA HIS A 224 -12.55 8.01 16.72
C HIS A 224 -13.33 8.54 15.50
N VAL A 225 -14.13 9.57 15.70
CA VAL A 225 -15.11 10.09 14.73
C VAL A 225 -14.53 10.59 13.40
N LEU A 226 -13.21 10.82 13.32
CA LEU A 226 -12.49 11.19 12.10
C LEU A 226 -11.65 10.02 11.54
N SER A 227 -11.69 8.84 12.16
CA SER A 227 -10.88 7.69 11.75
C SER A 227 -11.62 6.84 10.74
N LEU A 228 -11.38 7.06 9.44
CA LEU A 228 -11.98 6.25 8.38
C LEU A 228 -11.47 4.81 8.40
N LYS A 229 -12.33 3.88 7.97
CA LYS A 229 -11.97 2.53 7.52
C LYS A 229 -10.99 2.61 6.36
N ASP A 230 -10.31 1.52 6.04
CA ASP A 230 -9.39 1.47 4.91
C ASP A 230 -10.16 1.23 3.60
N ASN A 231 -9.64 1.80 2.50
CA ASN A 231 -10.24 1.67 1.16
C ASN A 231 -10.11 0.23 0.65
N ASP A 232 -11.15 -0.28 0.05
CA ASP A 232 -11.17 -1.53 -0.71
C ASP A 232 -12.10 -1.41 -1.91
N GLN A 233 -11.50 -1.32 -3.10
CA GLN A 233 -12.21 -1.21 -4.39
C GLN A 233 -12.16 -2.54 -5.16
N SER A 234 -11.84 -3.64 -4.50
CA SER A 234 -11.64 -4.92 -5.17
C SER A 234 -12.89 -5.45 -5.88
N ALA A 235 -14.07 -5.08 -5.41
CA ALA A 235 -15.36 -5.39 -6.05
C ALA A 235 -15.73 -4.41 -7.19
N ASN A 236 -15.05 -3.26 -7.27
CA ASN A 236 -15.40 -2.16 -8.17
C ASN A 236 -14.39 -1.98 -9.32
N LEU A 237 -13.40 -2.88 -9.48
CA LEU A 237 -12.31 -2.71 -10.45
C LEU A 237 -12.83 -2.56 -11.88
N GLU A 238 -13.78 -3.40 -12.29
CA GLU A 238 -14.34 -3.36 -13.65
C GLU A 238 -15.12 -2.07 -13.90
N ALA A 239 -15.92 -1.61 -12.93
CA ALA A 239 -16.63 -0.33 -13.01
C ALA A 239 -15.66 0.88 -13.04
N LEU A 240 -14.53 0.79 -12.35
CA LEU A 240 -13.48 1.82 -12.41
C LEU A 240 -12.79 1.84 -13.78
N ILE A 241 -12.53 0.68 -14.40
CA ILE A 241 -12.02 0.57 -15.78
C ILE A 241 -13.01 1.26 -16.74
N ASP A 242 -14.29 0.92 -16.63
CA ASP A 242 -15.35 1.49 -17.49
C ASP A 242 -15.51 3.01 -17.28
N ALA A 243 -15.23 3.53 -16.08
CA ALA A 243 -15.18 4.96 -15.80
C ALA A 243 -13.89 5.64 -16.32
N GLY A 244 -12.92 4.87 -16.86
CA GLY A 244 -11.69 5.36 -17.48
C GLY A 244 -10.45 5.33 -16.60
N VAL A 245 -10.46 4.61 -15.46
CA VAL A 245 -9.27 4.36 -14.67
C VAL A 245 -8.41 3.32 -15.36
N SER A 246 -7.11 3.61 -15.54
CA SER A 246 -6.15 2.67 -16.12
C SER A 246 -4.94 2.38 -15.20
N SER A 247 -4.79 3.10 -14.09
CA SER A 247 -3.77 2.84 -13.08
C SER A 247 -4.39 2.66 -11.69
N PHE A 248 -4.16 1.49 -11.09
CA PHE A 248 -4.77 1.02 -9.84
C PHE A 248 -3.74 1.07 -8.71
N LYS A 249 -3.85 2.09 -7.85
CA LYS A 249 -2.85 2.36 -6.82
C LYS A 249 -3.19 1.75 -5.47
N ILE A 250 -2.24 0.99 -4.92
CA ILE A 250 -2.30 0.48 -3.55
C ILE A 250 -1.61 1.49 -2.62
N GLU A 251 -2.28 1.98 -1.57
CA GLU A 251 -1.66 2.81 -0.53
C GLU A 251 -0.87 1.93 0.45
N GLY A 252 0.35 2.35 0.84
CA GLY A 252 1.08 1.56 1.81
C GLY A 252 2.59 1.78 1.91
N ARG A 253 3.19 2.93 1.56
CA ARG A 253 4.65 3.18 1.59
C ARG A 253 5.35 2.97 2.95
N LEU A 254 4.62 2.91 4.04
CA LEU A 254 5.15 2.57 5.37
C LEU A 254 4.83 1.13 5.80
N LYS A 255 4.22 0.33 4.94
CA LYS A 255 3.87 -1.05 5.22
C LYS A 255 5.05 -1.99 4.97
N GLY A 256 5.09 -3.09 5.71
CA GLY A 256 6.09 -4.13 5.54
C GLY A 256 5.85 -5.04 4.34
N ALA A 257 6.83 -5.87 4.01
CA ALA A 257 6.81 -6.76 2.84
C ALA A 257 5.59 -7.70 2.82
N ALA A 258 5.15 -8.23 3.96
CA ALA A 258 3.97 -9.11 4.02
C ALA A 258 2.71 -8.44 3.49
N TYR A 259 2.49 -7.16 3.81
CA TYR A 259 1.37 -6.38 3.27
C TYR A 259 1.50 -6.20 1.76
N VAL A 260 2.67 -5.79 1.30
CA VAL A 260 2.93 -5.51 -0.12
C VAL A 260 2.73 -6.78 -0.96
N LYS A 261 3.35 -7.90 -0.56
CA LYS A 261 3.21 -9.20 -1.23
C LYS A 261 1.75 -9.63 -1.33
N ASN A 262 1.05 -9.63 -0.20
CA ASN A 262 -0.31 -10.13 -0.10
C ASN A 262 -1.31 -9.29 -0.91
N VAL A 263 -1.30 -7.97 -0.72
CA VAL A 263 -2.26 -7.07 -1.38
C VAL A 263 -1.97 -6.96 -2.88
N THR A 264 -0.69 -6.91 -3.29
CA THR A 264 -0.33 -6.87 -4.72
C THR A 264 -0.77 -8.13 -5.45
N ALA A 265 -0.49 -9.32 -4.88
CA ALA A 265 -0.92 -10.59 -5.45
C ALA A 265 -2.45 -10.68 -5.58
N PHE A 266 -3.19 -10.18 -4.57
CA PHE A 266 -4.66 -10.17 -4.58
C PHE A 266 -5.21 -9.32 -5.74
N TYR A 267 -4.74 -8.07 -5.90
CA TYR A 267 -5.19 -7.20 -6.97
C TYR A 267 -4.71 -7.67 -8.34
N ARG A 268 -3.48 -8.24 -8.44
CA ARG A 268 -2.99 -8.83 -9.69
C ARG A 268 -3.91 -9.92 -10.18
N ARG A 269 -4.26 -10.87 -9.34
CA ARG A 269 -5.18 -11.97 -9.69
C ARG A 269 -6.52 -11.44 -10.21
N LYS A 270 -7.12 -10.48 -9.50
CA LYS A 270 -8.39 -9.86 -9.91
C LYS A 270 -8.32 -9.14 -11.26
N LEU A 271 -7.25 -8.35 -11.49
CA LEU A 271 -7.06 -7.68 -12.77
C LEU A 271 -6.80 -8.66 -13.90
N ASP A 272 -6.08 -9.77 -13.66
CA ASP A 272 -5.85 -10.82 -14.65
C ASP A 272 -7.14 -11.55 -15.03
N GLU A 273 -8.02 -11.81 -14.07
CA GLU A 273 -9.35 -12.37 -14.32
C GLU A 273 -10.21 -11.44 -15.21
N ILE A 274 -10.09 -10.11 -15.04
CA ILE A 274 -10.77 -9.14 -15.89
C ILE A 274 -10.14 -9.12 -17.28
N ILE A 275 -8.82 -9.03 -17.40
CA ILE A 275 -8.08 -9.00 -18.67
C ILE A 275 -8.37 -10.26 -19.49
N ALA A 276 -8.41 -11.43 -18.85
CA ALA A 276 -8.71 -12.70 -19.53
C ALA A 276 -10.10 -12.74 -20.21
N ARG A 277 -11.05 -11.95 -19.71
CA ARG A 277 -12.42 -11.86 -20.27
C ARG A 277 -12.60 -10.69 -21.24
N ARG A 278 -11.68 -9.72 -21.23
CA ARG A 278 -11.80 -8.45 -21.96
C ARG A 278 -10.57 -8.25 -22.86
N PRO A 279 -10.61 -8.73 -24.12
CA PRO A 279 -9.48 -8.71 -25.03
C PRO A 279 -9.02 -7.30 -25.43
N GLU A 280 -9.85 -6.27 -25.21
CA GLU A 280 -9.49 -4.86 -25.38
C GLU A 280 -8.61 -4.32 -24.23
N LEU A 281 -8.29 -5.15 -23.22
CA LEU A 281 -7.43 -4.80 -22.11
C LEU A 281 -6.13 -5.60 -22.16
N SER A 282 -5.05 -4.99 -21.63
CA SER A 282 -3.74 -5.65 -21.51
C SER A 282 -3.03 -5.19 -20.23
N ARG A 283 -1.88 -5.76 -19.93
CA ARG A 283 -0.98 -5.28 -18.86
C ARG A 283 0.04 -4.28 -19.42
N THR A 284 0.49 -3.35 -18.58
CA THR A 284 1.61 -2.45 -18.93
C THR A 284 2.98 -3.12 -18.78
N SER A 285 3.10 -4.18 -18.00
CA SER A 285 4.34 -4.93 -17.78
C SER A 285 4.21 -6.38 -18.23
N GLN A 286 5.31 -7.11 -18.27
CA GLN A 286 5.40 -8.46 -18.80
C GLN A 286 5.75 -9.51 -17.73
N GLY A 287 5.45 -10.76 -18.03
CA GLY A 287 5.71 -11.91 -17.17
C GLY A 287 4.58 -12.25 -16.21
N ASP A 288 4.43 -13.55 -15.97
CA ASP A 288 3.40 -14.12 -15.11
C ASP A 288 3.95 -14.44 -13.74
N SER A 289 3.20 -14.06 -12.70
CA SER A 289 3.55 -14.30 -11.31
C SER A 289 2.83 -15.54 -10.79
N VAL A 290 3.59 -16.49 -10.28
CA VAL A 290 3.07 -17.70 -9.62
C VAL A 290 3.24 -17.55 -8.12
N PHE A 291 2.14 -17.71 -7.37
CA PHE A 291 2.10 -17.55 -5.92
C PHE A 291 2.09 -18.90 -5.22
N THR A 292 2.83 -19.02 -4.10
CA THR A 292 2.83 -20.23 -3.25
C THR A 292 1.84 -20.13 -2.09
N PHE A 293 0.96 -19.13 -2.09
CA PHE A 293 -0.04 -18.85 -1.06
C PHE A 293 -1.34 -18.33 -1.67
N GLU A 294 -2.41 -18.35 -0.89
CA GLU A 294 -3.69 -17.72 -1.24
C GLU A 294 -3.70 -16.27 -0.73
N PRO A 295 -3.80 -15.27 -1.61
CA PRO A 295 -3.86 -13.87 -1.21
C PRO A 295 -5.13 -13.55 -0.41
N ALA A 296 -4.95 -12.96 0.78
CA ALA A 296 -6.00 -12.65 1.74
C ALA A 296 -5.72 -11.30 2.43
N PRO A 297 -6.19 -10.17 1.86
CA PRO A 297 -5.90 -8.82 2.38
C PRO A 297 -6.33 -8.59 3.82
N GLU A 298 -7.35 -9.29 4.30
CA GLU A 298 -7.86 -9.24 5.67
C GLU A 298 -6.86 -9.75 6.72
N LYS A 299 -5.88 -10.59 6.33
CA LYS A 299 -4.84 -11.13 7.23
C LYS A 299 -3.69 -10.15 7.53
N VAL A 300 -3.66 -9.02 6.83
CA VAL A 300 -2.71 -7.95 7.08
C VAL A 300 -3.41 -6.72 7.61
N PHE A 301 -2.64 -5.78 8.18
CA PHE A 301 -3.20 -4.59 8.83
C PHE A 301 -4.25 -3.86 7.98
N ASN A 302 -5.47 -3.77 8.49
CA ASN A 302 -6.56 -2.92 8.00
C ASN A 302 -7.41 -2.41 9.19
N ARG A 303 -8.22 -1.36 8.98
CA ARG A 303 -9.13 -0.74 9.98
C ARG A 303 -10.59 -1.07 9.68
N GLY A 304 -10.88 -2.26 9.15
CA GLY A 304 -12.11 -2.52 8.44
C GLY A 304 -12.04 -1.97 7.01
N GLN A 305 -12.97 -2.34 6.17
CA GLN A 305 -12.97 -2.02 4.74
C GLN A 305 -14.18 -1.19 4.36
N THR A 306 -14.02 -0.33 3.35
CA THR A 306 -15.08 0.49 2.76
C THR A 306 -14.75 0.78 1.29
N ASP A 307 -15.76 0.80 0.45
CA ASP A 307 -15.69 1.30 -0.92
C ASP A 307 -15.80 2.84 -1.02
N TYR A 308 -15.87 3.48 0.14
CA TYR A 308 -15.88 4.91 0.37
C TYR A 308 -17.03 5.62 -0.35
N PHE A 309 -16.72 6.44 -1.36
CA PHE A 309 -17.72 7.20 -2.12
C PHE A 309 -17.81 6.80 -3.59
N VAL A 310 -17.28 5.63 -3.97
CA VAL A 310 -17.25 5.21 -5.38
C VAL A 310 -18.65 5.15 -6.00
N HIS A 311 -19.67 4.79 -5.23
CA HIS A 311 -21.07 4.83 -5.63
C HIS A 311 -21.79 6.15 -5.25
N GLY A 312 -21.03 7.19 -4.89
CA GLY A 312 -21.58 8.44 -4.34
C GLY A 312 -22.07 8.26 -2.88
N ARG A 313 -22.65 9.33 -2.33
CA ARG A 313 -23.21 9.28 -0.98
C ARG A 313 -24.61 8.67 -1.02
N GLN A 314 -24.78 7.52 -0.40
CA GLN A 314 -26.07 6.88 -0.21
C GLN A 314 -26.76 7.50 1.03
N TYR A 315 -28.03 7.94 0.91
CA TYR A 315 -28.78 8.59 1.98
C TYR A 315 -29.84 7.67 2.62
N ASP A 316 -30.09 6.52 2.03
CA ASP A 316 -31.05 5.50 2.41
C ASP A 316 -30.42 4.29 3.09
N GLN A 317 -29.09 4.29 3.23
CA GLN A 317 -28.32 3.23 3.86
C GLN A 317 -27.53 3.76 5.08
N PRO A 318 -27.14 2.88 6.04
CA PRO A 318 -26.27 3.24 7.15
C PRO A 318 -24.94 3.83 6.68
N TYR A 319 -24.47 4.87 7.38
CA TYR A 319 -23.20 5.51 7.07
C TYR A 319 -22.08 4.94 7.95
N GLU A 320 -21.35 3.96 7.42
CA GLU A 320 -20.35 3.19 8.17
C GLU A 320 -18.92 3.41 7.66
N LEU A 321 -18.57 4.65 7.33
CA LEU A 321 -17.25 4.99 6.79
C LEU A 321 -16.16 5.13 7.86
N ALA A 322 -16.52 5.46 9.10
CA ALA A 322 -15.58 5.61 10.22
C ALA A 322 -15.57 4.38 11.11
N GLU A 323 -14.39 4.05 11.63
CA GLU A 323 -14.20 3.07 12.69
C GLU A 323 -14.15 3.83 14.03
N LEU A 324 -15.29 3.86 14.74
CA LEU A 324 -15.47 4.73 15.91
C LEU A 324 -14.74 4.24 17.16
N GLU A 325 -14.57 2.92 17.29
CA GLU A 325 -14.06 2.32 18.54
C GLU A 325 -12.55 2.24 18.56
N SER A 326 -11.88 2.00 17.42
CA SER A 326 -10.43 1.86 17.41
C SER A 326 -9.81 2.12 16.04
N PRO A 327 -8.68 2.86 15.97
CA PRO A 327 -7.92 3.02 14.72
C PRO A 327 -6.98 1.84 14.46
N LYS A 328 -7.03 0.79 15.28
CA LYS A 328 -6.15 -0.38 15.21
C LYS A 328 -6.75 -1.44 14.30
N HIS A 329 -5.94 -2.41 13.95
CA HIS A 329 -6.41 -3.60 13.24
C HIS A 329 -7.26 -4.47 14.15
N ALA A 330 -8.55 -4.56 13.87
CA ALA A 330 -9.48 -5.38 14.65
C ALA A 330 -9.32 -6.87 14.34
N GLY A 331 -8.82 -7.24 13.16
CA GLY A 331 -8.68 -8.61 12.70
C GLY A 331 -9.93 -9.18 12.04
N GLU A 332 -9.78 -10.38 11.49
CA GLU A 332 -10.87 -11.19 10.91
C GLU A 332 -11.56 -12.03 11.99
N PRO A 333 -12.88 -12.29 11.92
CA PRO A 333 -13.54 -13.25 12.80
C PRO A 333 -12.84 -14.60 12.73
N ALA A 334 -12.50 -15.19 13.88
CA ALA A 334 -11.71 -16.42 13.93
C ALA A 334 -12.33 -17.53 14.77
N ALA A 335 -12.97 -17.19 15.88
CA ALA A 335 -13.57 -18.18 16.77
C ALA A 335 -14.67 -17.58 17.66
N VAL A 336 -15.44 -18.46 18.28
CA VAL A 336 -16.37 -18.14 19.37
C VAL A 336 -15.83 -18.76 20.66
N VAL A 337 -15.87 -18.00 21.74
CA VAL A 337 -15.48 -18.49 23.08
C VAL A 337 -16.50 -19.50 23.57
N GLU A 338 -16.05 -20.71 23.91
CA GLU A 338 -16.89 -21.75 24.54
C GLU A 338 -16.72 -21.73 26.05
N GLU A 339 -15.51 -21.54 26.58
CA GLU A 339 -15.21 -21.53 27.99
C GLU A 339 -14.00 -20.67 28.33
N VAL A 340 -14.02 -20.00 29.46
CA VAL A 340 -12.92 -19.19 29.99
C VAL A 340 -12.36 -19.85 31.25
N LEU A 341 -11.08 -20.23 31.20
CA LEU A 341 -10.36 -20.89 32.28
C LEU A 341 -9.18 -20.02 32.76
N PRO A 342 -8.67 -20.22 33.98
CA PRO A 342 -7.51 -19.47 34.45
C PRO A 342 -6.29 -19.65 33.55
N GLY A 343 -5.94 -18.63 32.75
CA GLY A 343 -4.76 -18.63 31.86
C GLY A 343 -4.97 -19.31 30.52
N CYS A 344 -6.17 -19.76 30.16
CA CYS A 344 -6.50 -20.26 28.84
C CYS A 344 -7.99 -20.08 28.52
N ILE A 345 -8.32 -20.13 27.24
CA ILE A 345 -9.68 -20.12 26.73
C ILE A 345 -9.91 -21.33 25.83
N ILE A 346 -11.08 -21.92 25.93
CA ILE A 346 -11.54 -22.91 24.94
C ILE A 346 -12.39 -22.16 23.93
N VAL A 347 -12.07 -22.34 22.66
CA VAL A 347 -12.73 -21.67 21.55
C VAL A 347 -13.15 -22.64 20.48
N LYS A 348 -14.27 -22.34 19.84
CA LYS A 348 -14.71 -23.02 18.61
C LYS A 348 -14.28 -22.19 17.41
N SER A 349 -13.32 -22.69 16.63
CA SER A 349 -12.85 -22.00 15.44
C SER A 349 -13.93 -21.93 14.36
N LEU A 350 -13.93 -20.86 13.58
CA LEU A 350 -14.72 -20.78 12.35
C LEU A 350 -14.17 -21.77 11.30
N PRO A 351 -14.98 -22.15 10.29
CA PRO A 351 -14.55 -23.06 9.24
C PRO A 351 -13.26 -22.55 8.55
N GLY A 352 -12.27 -23.45 8.37
CA GLY A 352 -10.99 -23.13 7.74
C GLY A 352 -9.99 -22.39 8.65
N VAL A 353 -10.35 -22.00 9.88
CA VAL A 353 -9.44 -21.34 10.82
C VAL A 353 -8.76 -22.36 11.71
N THR A 354 -7.42 -22.30 11.72
CA THR A 354 -6.55 -23.01 12.67
C THR A 354 -5.72 -21.98 13.44
N PHE A 355 -5.30 -22.33 14.67
CA PHE A 355 -4.51 -21.44 15.50
C PHE A 355 -3.06 -21.90 15.63
N ALA A 356 -2.15 -20.94 15.77
CA ALA A 356 -0.72 -21.17 15.98
C ALA A 356 -0.21 -20.38 17.19
N ASN A 357 0.91 -20.86 17.75
CA ASN A 357 1.65 -20.11 18.77
C ASN A 357 2.11 -18.78 18.17
N GLY A 358 1.87 -17.69 18.86
CA GLY A 358 2.18 -16.33 18.39
C GLY A 358 1.04 -15.61 17.67
N ASP A 359 -0.13 -16.23 17.52
CA ASP A 359 -1.34 -15.56 17.04
C ASP A 359 -1.75 -14.43 17.98
N GLY A 360 -2.34 -13.39 17.44
CA GLY A 360 -2.96 -12.31 18.20
C GLY A 360 -4.47 -12.31 17.98
N LEU A 361 -5.21 -12.22 19.08
CA LEU A 361 -6.68 -12.16 19.05
C LEU A 361 -7.16 -10.86 19.66
N THR A 362 -8.30 -10.37 19.19
CA THR A 362 -8.99 -9.20 19.74
C THR A 362 -10.46 -9.51 19.98
N TYR A 363 -11.05 -8.80 20.94
CA TYR A 363 -12.46 -8.86 21.24
C TYR A 363 -12.96 -7.52 21.77
N LEU A 364 -14.26 -7.27 21.63
CA LEU A 364 -14.93 -6.11 22.21
C LEU A 364 -15.43 -6.50 23.60
N ALA A 365 -14.92 -5.84 24.64
CA ALA A 365 -15.34 -6.04 26.01
C ALA A 365 -16.68 -5.29 26.31
N ASP A 366 -17.30 -5.56 27.46
CA ASP A 366 -18.59 -4.98 27.83
C ASP A 366 -18.55 -3.45 28.04
N ASP A 367 -17.36 -2.88 28.28
CA ASP A 367 -17.10 -1.44 28.36
C ASP A 367 -16.85 -0.78 26.98
N GLU A 368 -17.15 -1.49 25.90
CA GLU A 368 -16.91 -1.07 24.50
C GLU A 368 -15.42 -0.86 24.16
N GLU A 369 -14.49 -1.35 24.99
CA GLU A 369 -13.06 -1.32 24.65
C GLU A 369 -12.63 -2.56 23.88
N ILE A 370 -11.80 -2.35 22.83
CA ILE A 370 -11.16 -3.45 22.12
C ILE A 370 -9.92 -3.89 22.88
N ARG A 371 -9.96 -5.13 23.37
CA ARG A 371 -8.86 -5.79 24.09
C ARG A 371 -8.17 -6.82 23.22
N GLY A 372 -6.88 -7.05 23.47
CA GLY A 372 -6.07 -7.99 22.72
C GLY A 372 -5.48 -9.08 23.61
N ILE A 373 -5.39 -10.31 23.07
CA ILE A 373 -4.80 -11.48 23.71
C ILE A 373 -3.70 -12.02 22.80
N ALA A 374 -2.52 -12.25 23.36
CA ALA A 374 -1.47 -13.02 22.68
C ALA A 374 -1.63 -14.52 22.97
N VAL A 375 -1.67 -15.34 21.93
CA VAL A 375 -1.71 -16.80 22.04
C VAL A 375 -0.30 -17.32 22.21
N ASN A 376 0.06 -17.72 23.42
CA ASN A 376 1.37 -18.30 23.71
C ASN A 376 1.47 -19.76 23.27
N ARG A 377 0.38 -20.54 23.44
CA ARG A 377 0.26 -21.92 22.99
C ARG A 377 -1.16 -22.21 22.52
N ALA A 378 -1.26 -22.77 21.33
CA ALA A 378 -2.51 -23.22 20.73
C ALA A 378 -2.50 -24.75 20.61
N GLU A 379 -3.51 -25.40 21.12
CA GLU A 379 -3.63 -26.86 21.09
C GLU A 379 -5.06 -27.26 20.71
N PRO A 380 -5.23 -28.29 19.87
CA PRO A 380 -6.55 -28.87 19.66
C PRO A 380 -7.03 -29.56 20.95
N VAL A 381 -8.28 -29.37 21.27
CA VAL A 381 -8.91 -30.12 22.38
C VAL A 381 -9.09 -31.57 21.95
N LEU A 382 -8.65 -32.52 22.80
CA LEU A 382 -8.74 -33.94 22.51
C LEU A 382 -9.97 -34.59 23.17
N ASN A 383 -10.59 -35.54 22.48
CA ASN A 383 -11.63 -36.39 23.07
C ASN A 383 -11.02 -37.49 23.98
N LYS A 384 -11.87 -38.30 24.60
CA LYS A 384 -11.44 -39.39 25.52
C LYS A 384 -10.52 -40.44 24.84
N ALA A 385 -10.55 -40.53 23.51
CA ALA A 385 -9.70 -41.43 22.72
C ALA A 385 -8.40 -40.77 22.25
N GLY A 386 -8.06 -39.56 22.73
CA GLY A 386 -6.87 -38.81 22.35
C GLY A 386 -6.91 -38.20 20.95
N LYS A 387 -8.09 -38.18 20.28
CA LYS A 387 -8.24 -37.58 18.94
C LYS A 387 -8.72 -36.12 19.04
N PRO A 388 -8.23 -35.23 18.20
CA PRO A 388 -8.72 -33.85 18.14
C PRO A 388 -10.23 -33.78 17.92
N ILE A 389 -10.90 -32.92 18.71
CA ILE A 389 -12.30 -32.57 18.48
C ILE A 389 -12.31 -31.50 17.37
N PRO A 390 -13.04 -31.70 16.26
CA PRO A 390 -13.08 -30.75 15.17
C PRO A 390 -13.43 -29.35 15.64
N HIS A 391 -12.70 -28.36 15.16
CA HIS A 391 -12.90 -26.94 15.44
C HIS A 391 -12.75 -26.50 16.90
N LEU A 392 -12.37 -27.37 17.84
CA LEU A 392 -12.25 -27.01 19.25
C LEU A 392 -10.77 -26.85 19.63
N TRP A 393 -10.41 -25.66 20.11
CA TRP A 393 -9.05 -25.28 20.45
C TRP A 393 -8.93 -24.80 21.88
N MET A 394 -7.81 -25.12 22.54
CA MET A 394 -7.38 -24.54 23.81
C MET A 394 -6.27 -23.55 23.54
N LEU A 395 -6.50 -22.29 23.86
CA LEU A 395 -5.58 -21.18 23.62
C LEU A 395 -5.06 -20.65 24.96
N HIS A 396 -3.77 -20.82 25.21
CA HIS A 396 -3.11 -20.38 26.43
C HIS A 396 -2.55 -18.97 26.29
N THR A 397 -2.72 -18.13 27.32
CA THR A 397 -2.16 -16.79 27.41
C THR A 397 -1.44 -16.56 28.73
N LEU A 398 -0.33 -15.82 28.72
CA LEU A 398 0.35 -15.35 29.93
C LEU A 398 -0.27 -14.06 30.49
N GLU A 399 -1.13 -13.39 29.72
CA GLU A 399 -1.69 -12.07 30.02
C GLU A 399 -3.05 -12.17 30.73
N ARG A 400 -3.07 -12.72 31.96
CA ARG A 400 -4.31 -12.94 32.73
C ARG A 400 -5.17 -11.70 32.89
N ARG A 401 -4.59 -10.50 33.05
CA ARG A 401 -5.30 -9.23 33.18
C ARG A 401 -6.00 -8.77 31.89
N ARG A 402 -5.64 -9.34 30.76
CA ARG A 402 -6.25 -9.01 29.46
C ARG A 402 -7.39 -9.96 29.09
N MET A 403 -7.77 -10.85 29.99
CA MET A 403 -8.92 -11.74 29.83
C MET A 403 -10.21 -11.16 30.44
N ASP A 404 -10.13 -9.96 31.02
CA ASP A 404 -11.31 -9.30 31.62
C ASP A 404 -12.36 -8.98 30.54
N GLY A 405 -13.62 -9.34 30.81
CA GLY A 405 -14.73 -9.19 29.88
C GLY A 405 -14.87 -10.33 28.85
N LEU A 406 -14.01 -11.36 28.89
CA LEU A 406 -14.21 -12.57 28.11
C LEU A 406 -15.32 -13.42 28.72
N ARG A 407 -16.24 -13.89 27.88
CA ARG A 407 -17.33 -14.76 28.25
C ARG A 407 -17.73 -15.73 27.14
N PRO A 408 -18.36 -16.85 27.43
CA PRO A 408 -18.90 -17.74 26.43
C PRO A 408 -19.83 -17.03 25.45
N GLY A 409 -19.75 -17.40 24.17
CA GLY A 409 -20.51 -16.79 23.09
C GLY A 409 -19.86 -15.55 22.46
N LEU A 410 -18.78 -15.00 23.04
CA LEU A 410 -18.07 -13.85 22.47
C LEU A 410 -17.28 -14.23 21.22
N VAL A 411 -17.39 -13.43 20.17
CA VAL A 411 -16.61 -13.61 18.93
C VAL A 411 -15.21 -13.03 19.11
N LEU A 412 -14.20 -13.86 18.88
CA LEU A 412 -12.81 -13.44 18.80
C LEU A 412 -12.42 -13.18 17.36
N LYS A 413 -11.70 -12.08 17.13
CA LYS A 413 -11.12 -11.73 15.84
C LYS A 413 -9.61 -11.96 15.89
N ARG A 414 -9.00 -12.50 14.81
CA ARG A 414 -7.56 -12.68 14.69
C ARG A 414 -6.93 -11.48 13.99
N ASN A 415 -6.20 -10.66 14.74
CA ASN A 415 -5.49 -9.50 14.21
C ASN A 415 -4.02 -9.78 13.88
N ARG A 416 -3.53 -10.97 14.18
CA ARG A 416 -2.22 -11.47 13.81
C ARG A 416 -2.28 -12.97 13.55
N ASP A 417 -2.20 -13.36 12.29
CA ASP A 417 -2.01 -14.73 11.85
C ASP A 417 -0.50 -15.00 11.76
N HIS A 418 0.06 -15.65 12.79
CA HIS A 418 1.51 -15.85 12.88
C HIS A 418 2.02 -16.80 11.80
N ALA A 419 1.28 -17.85 11.47
CA ALA A 419 1.65 -18.82 10.45
C ALA A 419 1.69 -18.14 9.06
N PHE A 420 0.69 -17.33 8.74
CA PHE A 420 0.65 -16.54 7.50
C PHE A 420 1.81 -15.55 7.43
N LEU A 421 2.08 -14.81 8.48
CA LEU A 421 3.18 -13.82 8.49
C LEU A 421 4.55 -14.49 8.33
N ARG A 422 4.78 -15.64 8.97
CA ARG A 422 6.02 -16.41 8.77
C ARG A 422 6.18 -16.92 7.34
N MET A 423 5.10 -17.37 6.73
CA MET A 423 5.11 -17.75 5.30
C MET A 423 5.51 -16.56 4.42
N MET A 424 5.01 -15.34 4.73
CA MET A 424 5.34 -14.12 4.01
C MET A 424 6.80 -13.66 4.16
N GLU A 425 7.54 -14.15 5.16
CA GLU A 425 8.98 -13.87 5.29
C GLU A 425 9.81 -14.57 4.20
N GLY A 426 9.32 -15.69 3.66
CA GLY A 426 9.97 -16.47 2.60
C GLY A 426 9.73 -15.93 1.19
N LYS A 427 10.25 -16.66 0.19
CA LYS A 427 9.93 -16.46 -1.24
C LYS A 427 8.51 -17.01 -1.50
N THR A 428 7.56 -16.12 -1.75
CA THR A 428 6.13 -16.46 -1.90
C THR A 428 5.60 -16.23 -3.29
N ALA A 429 6.42 -15.69 -4.19
CA ALA A 429 6.11 -15.56 -5.61
C ALA A 429 7.36 -15.75 -6.47
N GLU A 430 7.14 -16.13 -7.71
CA GLU A 430 8.12 -16.10 -8.78
C GLU A 430 7.46 -15.51 -10.03
N ARG A 431 8.13 -14.52 -10.65
CA ARG A 431 7.68 -13.90 -11.89
C ARG A 431 8.58 -14.28 -13.03
N LYS A 432 8.01 -14.79 -14.11
CA LYS A 432 8.74 -15.22 -15.31
C LYS A 432 8.03 -14.74 -16.57
N ILE A 433 8.83 -14.41 -17.57
CA ILE A 433 8.39 -14.07 -18.92
C ILE A 433 8.42 -15.37 -19.73
N PRO A 434 7.28 -15.83 -20.29
CA PRO A 434 7.28 -16.99 -21.18
C PRO A 434 8.04 -16.67 -22.45
N ILE A 435 8.96 -17.57 -22.87
CA ILE A 435 9.70 -17.48 -24.11
C ILE A 435 9.66 -18.79 -24.87
N ASP A 436 9.72 -18.70 -26.21
CA ASP A 436 9.93 -19.83 -27.08
C ASP A 436 11.42 -20.02 -27.36
N LEU A 437 11.87 -21.28 -27.31
CA LEU A 437 13.23 -21.69 -27.65
C LEU A 437 13.18 -22.56 -28.91
N ILE A 438 13.87 -22.11 -29.97
CA ILE A 438 13.91 -22.81 -31.25
C ILE A 438 15.35 -23.26 -31.47
N PHE A 439 15.58 -24.58 -31.44
CA PHE A 439 16.87 -25.18 -31.66
C PHE A 439 16.97 -25.69 -33.13
N THR A 440 18.08 -25.32 -33.78
CA THR A 440 18.35 -25.75 -35.16
C THR A 440 19.81 -26.23 -35.31
N THR A 441 20.06 -26.99 -36.36
CA THR A 441 21.40 -27.48 -36.72
C THR A 441 21.74 -26.98 -38.11
N HIS A 442 23.05 -26.70 -38.39
CA HIS A 442 23.59 -26.39 -39.70
C HIS A 442 24.92 -27.15 -39.92
N GLU A 443 25.55 -27.06 -41.09
CA GLU A 443 26.70 -27.90 -41.46
C GLU A 443 27.85 -27.79 -40.42
N ASP A 444 28.11 -26.62 -39.88
CA ASP A 444 29.27 -26.34 -39.00
C ASP A 444 28.88 -26.16 -37.51
N GLY A 445 27.62 -26.38 -37.12
CA GLY A 445 27.27 -26.09 -35.74
C GLY A 445 25.79 -26.14 -35.37
N LEU A 446 25.48 -25.50 -34.27
CA LEU A 446 24.19 -25.51 -33.59
C LEU A 446 23.75 -24.09 -33.28
N ASP A 447 22.48 -23.80 -33.48
CA ASP A 447 21.85 -22.54 -33.13
C ASP A 447 20.73 -22.72 -32.11
N LEU A 448 20.54 -21.71 -31.26
CA LEU A 448 19.39 -21.56 -30.42
C LEU A 448 18.83 -20.14 -30.50
N VAL A 449 17.60 -20.02 -30.93
CA VAL A 449 16.86 -18.76 -30.93
C VAL A 449 15.94 -18.72 -29.71
N ALA A 450 16.04 -17.65 -28.92
CA ALA A 450 15.10 -17.32 -27.84
C ALA A 450 14.18 -16.18 -28.29
N SER A 451 12.87 -16.33 -28.14
CA SER A 451 11.88 -15.32 -28.55
C SER A 451 10.86 -15.06 -27.45
N ASP A 452 10.59 -13.78 -27.16
CA ASP A 452 9.48 -13.35 -26.27
C ASP A 452 8.17 -13.01 -27.02
N GLY A 453 8.08 -13.42 -28.31
CA GLY A 453 6.96 -13.13 -29.19
C GLY A 453 7.04 -11.77 -29.88
N VAL A 454 7.92 -10.89 -29.44
CA VAL A 454 8.18 -9.55 -30.02
C VAL A 454 9.63 -9.44 -30.52
N ARG A 455 10.56 -10.00 -29.75
CA ARG A 455 12.01 -9.94 -29.99
C ARG A 455 12.56 -11.34 -30.11
N CYS A 456 13.65 -11.47 -30.87
CA CYS A 456 14.38 -12.71 -31.04
C CYS A 456 15.88 -12.46 -30.85
N ALA A 457 16.55 -13.32 -30.10
CA ALA A 457 18.00 -13.36 -29.99
C ALA A 457 18.50 -14.76 -30.31
N ALA A 458 19.60 -14.86 -31.08
CA ALA A 458 20.16 -16.12 -31.52
C ALA A 458 21.58 -16.30 -30.97
N ALA A 459 21.87 -17.49 -30.47
CA ALA A 459 23.22 -17.91 -30.09
C ALA A 459 23.65 -19.09 -30.94
N SER A 460 24.91 -19.06 -31.37
CA SER A 460 25.50 -20.10 -32.23
C SER A 460 26.74 -20.70 -31.59
N VAL A 461 26.97 -21.97 -31.78
CA VAL A 461 28.17 -22.68 -31.35
C VAL A 461 28.66 -23.58 -32.48
N ALA A 462 29.89 -23.37 -32.96
CA ALA A 462 30.52 -24.29 -33.88
C ALA A 462 30.86 -25.62 -33.16
N LEU A 463 30.52 -26.73 -33.76
CA LEU A 463 30.72 -28.07 -33.17
C LEU A 463 30.88 -29.11 -34.27
N ASP A 464 31.87 -30.01 -34.13
CA ASP A 464 31.96 -31.21 -34.94
C ASP A 464 30.75 -32.12 -34.64
N LEU A 465 29.91 -32.25 -35.64
CA LEU A 465 28.61 -32.96 -35.50
C LEU A 465 28.85 -34.47 -35.43
N GLN A 466 28.41 -35.10 -34.35
CA GLN A 466 28.48 -36.53 -34.11
C GLN A 466 27.06 -37.12 -34.00
N THR A 467 26.83 -38.33 -34.56
CA THR A 467 25.56 -39.01 -34.43
C THR A 467 25.40 -39.58 -33.01
N PRO A 468 24.28 -39.39 -32.36
CA PRO A 468 24.04 -39.92 -31.01
C PRO A 468 23.75 -41.42 -31.07
N SER A 469 24.15 -42.15 -30.01
CA SER A 469 23.83 -43.56 -29.90
C SER A 469 22.36 -43.88 -29.62
N ASP A 470 21.60 -42.91 -29.09
CA ASP A 470 20.17 -42.95 -28.79
C ASP A 470 19.51 -41.60 -29.07
N LEU A 471 18.79 -41.53 -30.16
CA LEU A 471 18.14 -40.28 -30.63
C LEU A 471 17.08 -39.77 -29.65
N VAL A 472 16.27 -40.67 -29.10
CA VAL A 472 15.18 -40.31 -28.19
C VAL A 472 15.74 -39.71 -26.87
N LYS A 473 16.71 -40.38 -26.31
CA LYS A 473 17.39 -39.92 -25.07
C LYS A 473 18.14 -38.60 -25.29
N ASN A 474 18.80 -38.43 -26.41
CA ASN A 474 19.51 -37.21 -26.80
C ASN A 474 18.56 -36.02 -26.85
N ARG A 475 17.42 -36.13 -27.55
CA ARG A 475 16.40 -35.07 -27.62
C ARG A 475 15.77 -34.77 -26.27
N ALA A 476 15.46 -35.79 -25.46
CA ALA A 476 14.93 -35.59 -24.10
C ALA A 476 15.90 -34.86 -23.20
N ASN A 477 17.22 -35.21 -23.26
CA ASN A 477 18.26 -34.53 -22.50
C ASN A 477 18.43 -33.06 -22.97
N LEU A 478 18.45 -32.81 -24.29
CA LEU A 478 18.54 -31.46 -24.83
C LEU A 478 17.36 -30.61 -24.34
N ARG A 479 16.13 -31.10 -24.46
CA ARG A 479 14.93 -30.42 -23.96
C ARG A 479 15.04 -30.11 -22.46
N ALA A 480 15.50 -31.08 -21.64
CA ALA A 480 15.71 -30.89 -20.23
C ALA A 480 16.80 -29.87 -19.86
N GLN A 481 17.86 -29.74 -20.71
CA GLN A 481 18.89 -28.70 -20.51
C GLN A 481 18.39 -27.31 -20.93
N LEU A 482 17.69 -27.21 -22.05
CA LEU A 482 17.17 -25.94 -22.55
C LEU A 482 16.06 -25.35 -21.63
N SER A 483 15.27 -26.19 -20.97
CA SER A 483 14.23 -25.73 -20.03
C SER A 483 14.76 -25.09 -18.76
N ARG A 484 16.05 -25.24 -18.41
CA ARG A 484 16.64 -24.76 -17.15
C ARG A 484 17.08 -23.31 -17.22
N LEU A 485 16.16 -22.39 -17.35
CA LEU A 485 16.44 -20.95 -17.44
C LEU A 485 16.84 -20.27 -16.10
N GLY A 486 16.75 -20.99 -14.97
CA GLY A 486 17.33 -20.62 -13.68
C GLY A 486 16.94 -19.22 -13.18
N ASP A 487 17.94 -18.41 -12.85
CA ASP A 487 17.76 -17.05 -12.29
C ASP A 487 17.48 -15.98 -13.34
N THR A 488 17.36 -16.35 -14.63
CA THR A 488 16.91 -15.39 -15.66
C THR A 488 15.44 -15.02 -15.44
N PRO A 489 14.97 -13.89 -15.97
CA PRO A 489 13.55 -13.53 -15.90
C PRO A 489 12.66 -14.39 -16.79
N PHE A 490 13.19 -15.39 -17.47
CA PHE A 490 12.50 -16.19 -18.49
C PHE A 490 12.06 -17.57 -17.99
N ALA A 491 10.99 -18.08 -18.59
CA ALA A 491 10.57 -19.48 -18.51
C ALA A 491 10.29 -20.00 -19.92
N ALA A 492 10.71 -21.23 -20.22
CA ALA A 492 10.42 -21.82 -21.53
C ALA A 492 8.91 -22.16 -21.62
N ALA A 493 8.21 -21.47 -22.51
CA ALA A 493 6.83 -21.78 -22.87
C ALA A 493 6.82 -22.97 -23.85
N ASN A 494 7.55 -22.87 -24.93
CA ASN A 494 7.74 -23.92 -25.91
C ASN A 494 9.22 -24.15 -26.19
N ILE A 495 9.60 -25.39 -26.50
CA ILE A 495 10.94 -25.77 -26.93
C ILE A 495 10.79 -26.57 -28.22
N PHE A 496 11.16 -25.95 -29.33
CA PHE A 496 11.11 -26.58 -30.66
C PHE A 496 12.48 -27.21 -30.93
N ILE A 497 12.50 -28.53 -31.11
CA ILE A 497 13.67 -29.32 -31.49
C ILE A 497 13.27 -30.15 -32.71
N PRO A 498 14.05 -30.18 -33.82
CA PRO A 498 13.72 -30.98 -35.03
C PRO A 498 13.44 -32.42 -34.67
N GLU A 499 12.44 -33.02 -35.35
CA GLU A 499 12.06 -34.43 -35.12
C GLU A 499 13.13 -35.39 -35.60
N ASP A 500 13.84 -35.01 -36.62
CA ASP A 500 14.93 -35.71 -37.28
C ASP A 500 16.32 -35.38 -36.76
N LEU A 501 16.40 -34.79 -35.53
CA LEU A 501 17.67 -34.44 -34.92
C LEU A 501 18.56 -35.68 -34.77
N ASP A 502 19.57 -35.76 -35.62
CA ASP A 502 20.56 -36.83 -35.71
C ASP A 502 21.95 -36.46 -35.14
N VAL A 503 22.04 -35.29 -34.53
CA VAL A 503 23.28 -34.73 -33.95
C VAL A 503 23.28 -34.87 -32.43
N PHE A 504 24.40 -35.38 -31.88
CA PHE A 504 24.65 -35.42 -30.45
C PHE A 504 24.94 -34.02 -29.91
N VAL A 505 24.16 -33.58 -28.89
CA VAL A 505 24.35 -32.27 -28.24
C VAL A 505 24.86 -32.47 -26.81
N PRO A 506 26.15 -32.16 -26.53
CA PRO A 506 26.68 -32.18 -25.17
C PRO A 506 25.89 -31.21 -24.25
N ALA A 507 25.67 -31.62 -23.00
CA ALA A 507 24.98 -30.77 -22.03
C ALA A 507 25.68 -29.41 -21.78
N SER A 508 27.01 -29.36 -21.89
CA SER A 508 27.80 -28.11 -21.81
C SER A 508 27.45 -27.15 -22.94
N VAL A 509 27.33 -27.64 -24.16
CA VAL A 509 27.00 -26.86 -25.37
C VAL A 509 25.54 -26.37 -25.29
N ALA A 510 24.59 -27.25 -24.93
CA ALA A 510 23.22 -26.85 -24.72
C ALA A 510 23.08 -25.74 -23.63
N ASN A 511 23.87 -25.85 -22.56
CA ASN A 511 23.90 -24.81 -21.51
C ASN A 511 24.55 -23.51 -21.96
N GLN A 512 25.58 -23.57 -22.80
CA GLN A 512 26.23 -22.39 -23.39
C GLN A 512 25.25 -21.63 -24.29
N LEU A 513 24.64 -22.32 -25.27
CA LEU A 513 23.63 -21.76 -26.17
C LEU A 513 22.47 -21.12 -25.39
N ARG A 514 21.92 -21.85 -24.41
CA ARG A 514 20.80 -21.36 -23.60
C ARG A 514 21.15 -20.07 -22.84
N ARG A 515 22.35 -20.01 -22.22
CA ARG A 515 22.78 -18.80 -21.50
C ARG A 515 22.96 -17.63 -22.44
N ALA A 516 23.70 -17.83 -23.53
CA ALA A 516 23.96 -16.77 -24.50
C ALA A 516 22.65 -16.24 -25.10
N ALA A 517 21.75 -17.09 -25.59
CA ALA A 517 20.48 -16.67 -26.15
C ALA A 517 19.60 -15.93 -25.14
N ALA A 518 19.58 -16.35 -23.86
CA ALA A 518 18.81 -15.70 -22.80
C ALA A 518 19.43 -14.34 -22.42
N ASP A 519 20.74 -14.24 -22.31
CA ASP A 519 21.46 -13.00 -21.96
C ASP A 519 21.32 -11.98 -23.10
N ASP A 520 21.46 -12.40 -24.36
CA ASP A 520 21.29 -11.54 -25.54
C ASP A 520 19.83 -11.07 -25.68
N LEU A 521 18.84 -11.93 -25.43
CA LEU A 521 17.44 -11.52 -25.42
C LEU A 521 17.17 -10.48 -24.33
N LEU A 522 17.74 -10.66 -23.15
CA LEU A 522 17.59 -9.69 -22.05
C LEU A 522 18.24 -8.34 -22.40
N ALA A 523 19.44 -8.35 -22.99
CA ALA A 523 20.13 -7.15 -23.45
C ALA A 523 19.35 -6.42 -24.54
N LEU A 524 18.79 -7.17 -25.50
CA LEU A 524 17.95 -6.61 -26.57
C LEU A 524 16.69 -5.95 -25.99
N ARG A 525 16.03 -6.59 -25.02
CA ARG A 525 14.86 -6.04 -24.33
C ARG A 525 15.17 -4.74 -23.61
N GLU A 526 16.33 -4.64 -22.96
CA GLU A 526 16.78 -3.44 -22.27
C GLU A 526 17.12 -2.32 -23.28
N ALA A 527 17.79 -2.64 -24.37
CA ALA A 527 18.16 -1.68 -25.40
C ALA A 527 16.95 -1.07 -26.14
N GLU A 528 15.93 -1.88 -26.38
CA GLU A 528 14.69 -1.48 -27.08
C GLU A 528 13.58 -1.02 -26.12
N ARG A 529 13.84 -0.97 -24.81
CA ARG A 529 12.84 -0.50 -23.86
C ARG A 529 12.50 0.97 -24.15
N GLU A 530 11.22 1.22 -24.37
CA GLU A 530 10.72 2.58 -24.52
C GLU A 530 10.96 3.36 -23.21
N LYS A 531 11.68 4.47 -23.32
CA LYS A 531 11.92 5.36 -22.19
C LYS A 531 10.80 6.39 -22.15
N PRO A 532 10.02 6.43 -21.04
CA PRO A 532 8.95 7.42 -20.90
C PRO A 532 9.51 8.83 -21.00
N ARG A 533 8.83 9.71 -21.75
CA ARG A 533 9.23 11.11 -21.95
C ARG A 533 8.17 12.05 -21.41
N ARG A 534 8.59 13.27 -21.17
CA ARG A 534 7.70 14.36 -20.75
C ARG A 534 6.62 14.61 -21.80
N ALA A 535 5.36 14.75 -21.34
CA ALA A 535 4.25 15.12 -22.22
C ALA A 535 4.39 16.57 -22.71
N PRO A 536 3.71 16.93 -23.84
CA PRO A 536 3.67 18.30 -24.33
C PRO A 536 3.17 19.28 -23.26
N TRP A 537 3.67 20.51 -23.33
CA TRP A 537 3.36 21.62 -22.44
C TRP A 537 2.71 22.76 -23.19
N ASP A 538 1.65 23.34 -22.63
CA ASP A 538 0.96 24.51 -23.17
C ASP A 538 0.89 25.65 -22.14
N ASP A 539 1.70 26.69 -22.33
CA ASP A 539 1.73 27.88 -21.46
C ASP A 539 0.46 28.75 -21.59
N ALA A 540 -0.35 28.57 -22.63
CA ALA A 540 -1.53 29.38 -22.88
C ALA A 540 -2.78 28.88 -22.13
N SER A 541 -2.73 27.67 -21.57
CA SER A 541 -3.88 27.09 -20.84
C SER A 541 -4.15 27.86 -19.56
N PRO A 542 -5.39 28.41 -19.36
CA PRO A 542 -5.72 29.14 -18.15
C PRO A 542 -5.97 28.20 -16.98
N TYR A 543 -5.50 28.57 -15.78
CA TYR A 543 -5.88 27.88 -14.55
C TYR A 543 -7.38 28.08 -14.27
N PRO A 544 -8.12 27.07 -13.79
CA PRO A 544 -9.58 27.17 -13.61
C PRO A 544 -10.03 28.27 -12.62
N GLU A 545 -9.21 28.54 -11.61
CA GLU A 545 -9.52 29.54 -10.59
C GLU A 545 -8.65 30.80 -10.78
N ARG A 546 -9.25 31.98 -10.80
CA ARG A 546 -8.55 33.26 -10.98
C ARG A 546 -7.92 33.83 -9.74
N ILE A 547 -8.41 33.48 -8.57
CA ILE A 547 -7.93 33.96 -7.25
C ILE A 547 -7.61 32.78 -6.37
N LEU A 548 -6.36 32.67 -5.94
CA LEU A 548 -5.85 31.57 -5.16
C LEU A 548 -5.54 32.01 -3.73
N GLY A 549 -6.19 31.36 -2.77
CA GLY A 549 -5.90 31.48 -1.34
C GLY A 549 -4.88 30.43 -0.88
N PHE A 550 -4.70 30.29 0.45
CA PHE A 550 -3.77 29.35 1.05
C PHE A 550 -4.06 27.88 0.66
N LYS A 551 -5.31 27.54 0.31
CA LYS A 551 -5.72 26.19 -0.14
C LYS A 551 -5.06 25.76 -1.46
N ALA A 552 -4.53 26.71 -2.23
CA ALA A 552 -3.75 26.41 -3.44
C ALA A 552 -2.33 25.88 -3.15
N ASN A 553 -1.90 25.88 -1.88
CA ASN A 553 -0.60 25.34 -1.45
C ASN A 553 0.61 25.97 -2.16
N THR A 554 0.55 27.27 -2.46
CA THR A 554 1.64 28.02 -3.11
C THR A 554 2.70 28.39 -2.07
N ALA A 555 3.80 27.63 -2.02
CA ALA A 555 4.79 27.75 -0.96
C ALA A 555 6.08 28.48 -1.36
N ASN A 556 6.25 28.82 -2.64
CA ASN A 556 7.43 29.51 -3.17
C ASN A 556 7.08 30.46 -4.31
N ASP A 557 8.02 31.36 -4.64
CA ASP A 557 7.82 32.40 -5.67
C ASP A 557 7.66 31.82 -7.08
N ARG A 558 8.30 30.69 -7.38
CA ARG A 558 8.18 30.02 -8.68
C ARG A 558 6.79 29.42 -8.85
N ALA A 559 6.21 28.81 -7.81
CA ALA A 559 4.80 28.36 -7.86
C ALA A 559 3.83 29.53 -8.06
N ALA A 560 4.10 30.69 -7.43
CA ALA A 560 3.31 31.90 -7.66
C ALA A 560 3.44 32.42 -9.09
N ALA A 561 4.65 32.41 -9.67
CA ALA A 561 4.92 32.78 -11.06
C ALA A 561 4.21 31.84 -12.04
N PHE A 562 4.26 30.53 -11.81
CA PHE A 562 3.51 29.52 -12.58
C PHE A 562 2.04 29.87 -12.69
N TYR A 563 1.37 30.07 -11.56
CA TYR A 563 -0.05 30.40 -11.55
C TYR A 563 -0.36 31.75 -12.22
N ALA A 564 0.56 32.74 -12.10
CA ALA A 564 0.41 34.04 -12.74
C ALA A 564 0.46 33.95 -14.27
N VAL A 565 1.37 33.14 -14.85
CA VAL A 565 1.44 32.86 -16.29
C VAL A 565 0.11 32.28 -16.78
N HIS A 566 -0.49 31.40 -16.00
CA HIS A 566 -1.79 30.78 -16.30
C HIS A 566 -3.03 31.60 -15.85
N GLY A 567 -2.85 32.92 -15.62
CA GLY A 567 -3.93 33.87 -15.39
C GLY A 567 -4.55 33.85 -13.98
N ALA A 568 -3.91 33.18 -13.02
CA ALA A 568 -4.37 33.13 -11.63
C ALA A 568 -3.50 34.00 -10.70
N ARG A 569 -4.13 34.71 -9.77
CA ARG A 569 -3.45 35.56 -8.78
C ARG A 569 -3.44 34.91 -7.41
N VAL A 570 -2.26 34.64 -6.89
CA VAL A 570 -2.06 34.16 -5.49
C VAL A 570 -2.26 35.34 -4.54
N THR A 571 -3.25 35.26 -3.65
CA THR A 571 -3.56 36.29 -2.65
C THR A 571 -3.04 35.91 -1.25
N MET A 572 -2.85 34.61 -0.99
CA MET A 572 -2.28 34.10 0.26
C MET A 572 -1.35 32.92 -0.07
N PRO A 573 -0.13 32.91 0.48
CA PRO A 573 0.76 31.76 0.33
C PRO A 573 0.21 30.54 1.08
N ALA A 574 0.83 29.38 0.88
CA ALA A 574 0.54 28.15 1.62
C ALA A 574 0.52 28.38 3.15
N PHE A 575 -0.35 27.66 3.84
CA PHE A 575 -0.49 27.75 5.31
C PHE A 575 0.82 27.46 6.02
N GLU A 576 1.68 26.62 5.49
CA GLU A 576 3.01 26.30 5.97
C GLU A 576 3.95 27.51 6.00
N ILE A 577 3.77 28.44 5.06
CA ILE A 577 4.57 29.68 4.96
C ILE A 577 3.97 30.78 5.83
N LYS A 578 2.66 30.97 5.74
CA LYS A 578 1.93 31.98 6.52
C LYS A 578 0.59 31.42 6.98
N PRO A 579 0.51 30.93 8.23
CA PRO A 579 -0.75 30.46 8.79
C PRO A 579 -1.85 31.51 8.74
N ALA A 580 -3.02 31.11 8.25
CA ALA A 580 -4.19 31.96 8.22
C ALA A 580 -4.96 31.83 9.55
N PRO A 581 -5.30 32.94 10.23
CA PRO A 581 -6.16 32.91 11.41
C PRO A 581 -7.54 32.31 11.08
N LYS A 582 -8.05 31.45 11.95
CA LYS A 582 -9.38 30.80 11.79
C LYS A 582 -9.54 30.03 10.46
N ALA A 583 -8.43 29.52 9.91
CA ALA A 583 -8.46 28.72 8.70
C ALA A 583 -9.27 27.44 8.90
N ASP A 584 -9.92 26.97 7.84
CA ASP A 584 -10.39 25.59 7.75
C ASP A 584 -9.16 24.66 7.75
N LEU A 585 -8.91 23.98 8.87
CA LEU A 585 -7.76 23.07 9.01
C LEU A 585 -7.96 21.75 8.28
N MET A 586 -9.20 21.39 8.00
CA MET A 586 -9.59 20.22 7.18
C MET A 586 -10.80 20.56 6.33
N THR A 587 -10.85 20.03 5.11
CA THR A 587 -12.05 19.96 4.27
C THR A 587 -12.30 18.51 3.91
N CYS A 588 -13.46 17.97 4.25
CA CYS A 588 -13.76 16.54 4.16
C CYS A 588 -15.10 16.29 3.46
N ARG A 589 -15.18 15.22 2.67
CA ARG A 589 -16.46 14.66 2.21
C ARG A 589 -17.11 13.78 3.30
N HIS A 590 -16.30 13.25 4.22
CA HIS A 590 -16.77 12.59 5.43
C HIS A 590 -17.60 13.53 6.32
N CYS A 591 -18.57 12.97 7.09
CA CYS A 591 -19.48 13.75 7.90
C CYS A 591 -19.66 13.10 9.30
N VAL A 592 -19.17 13.75 10.35
CA VAL A 592 -19.30 13.28 11.73
C VAL A 592 -20.77 13.13 12.14
N ARG A 593 -21.66 14.03 11.69
CA ARG A 593 -23.12 13.89 11.95
C ARG A 593 -23.67 12.58 11.38
N ALA A 594 -23.23 12.20 10.18
CA ALA A 594 -23.68 10.94 9.57
C ALA A 594 -23.19 9.73 10.36
N SER A 595 -21.92 9.73 10.79
CA SER A 595 -21.36 8.66 11.62
C SER A 595 -22.06 8.53 12.97
N LEU A 596 -22.48 9.63 13.57
CA LEU A 596 -23.25 9.66 14.81
C LEU A 596 -24.78 9.49 14.61
N LYS A 597 -25.21 9.13 13.39
CA LYS A 597 -26.65 8.96 13.04
C LYS A 597 -27.52 10.22 13.24
N LEU A 598 -26.89 11.41 13.14
CA LEU A 598 -27.53 12.71 13.34
C LEU A 598 -27.73 13.49 12.02
N CYS A 599 -27.53 12.88 10.84
CA CYS A 599 -27.64 13.55 9.56
C CYS A 599 -29.11 13.66 9.11
N PRO A 600 -29.66 14.87 8.86
CA PRO A 600 -31.06 15.05 8.46
C PRO A 600 -31.41 14.38 7.13
N LYS A 601 -30.43 14.28 6.20
CA LYS A 601 -30.64 13.65 4.88
C LYS A 601 -30.72 12.12 4.97
N MET A 602 -30.25 11.52 6.08
CA MET A 602 -30.16 10.07 6.25
C MET A 602 -31.20 9.52 7.24
N LEU A 603 -32.20 10.29 7.63
CA LEU A 603 -33.19 9.86 8.63
C LEU A 603 -33.95 8.59 8.21
N LYS A 604 -34.11 8.32 6.91
CA LYS A 604 -34.75 7.10 6.41
C LYS A 604 -33.93 5.82 6.67
N ALA A 605 -32.63 5.96 6.84
CA ALA A 605 -31.74 4.85 7.13
C ALA A 605 -31.69 4.47 8.61
N PHE A 606 -32.35 5.25 9.49
CA PHE A 606 -32.30 5.05 10.94
C PHE A 606 -33.63 4.49 11.46
N PRO A 607 -33.60 3.67 12.55
CA PRO A 607 -34.83 3.25 13.23
C PRO A 607 -35.70 4.42 13.68
N GLU A 608 -37.00 4.27 13.67
CA GLU A 608 -37.96 5.35 13.98
C GLU A 608 -37.69 6.05 15.33
N ILE A 609 -37.32 5.30 16.36
CA ILE A 609 -36.98 5.86 17.67
C ILE A 609 -35.78 6.81 17.62
N LEU A 610 -34.77 6.46 16.83
CA LEU A 610 -33.59 7.30 16.60
C LEU A 610 -33.93 8.50 15.71
N GLN A 611 -34.87 8.36 14.77
CA GLN A 611 -35.33 9.46 13.93
C GLN A 611 -35.97 10.56 14.78
N THR A 612 -36.80 10.21 15.78
CA THR A 612 -37.43 11.17 16.69
C THR A 612 -36.39 11.92 17.54
N THR A 613 -35.43 11.20 18.12
CA THR A 613 -34.35 11.76 18.94
C THR A 613 -33.41 12.61 18.07
N ALA A 614 -33.04 12.10 16.90
CA ALA A 614 -32.17 12.81 15.99
C ALA A 614 -32.77 14.16 15.52
N ARG A 615 -34.08 14.21 15.23
CA ARG A 615 -34.77 15.45 14.85
C ARG A 615 -34.67 16.53 15.92
N ALA A 616 -34.76 16.19 17.19
CA ALA A 616 -34.61 17.14 18.30
C ALA A 616 -33.18 17.70 18.40
N LEU A 617 -32.17 16.90 17.97
CA LEU A 617 -30.74 17.29 17.98
C LEU A 617 -30.28 17.92 16.67
N LEU A 618 -31.08 17.85 15.59
CA LEU A 618 -30.73 18.30 14.25
C LEU A 618 -30.89 19.83 14.08
N ARG A 619 -30.09 20.58 14.83
CA ARG A 619 -30.03 22.05 14.61
C ARG A 619 -28.90 22.37 13.63
N PRO A 620 -29.00 23.46 12.84
CA PRO A 620 -27.96 23.92 11.92
C PRO A 620 -26.82 24.64 12.64
N GLU A 621 -26.35 24.10 13.76
CA GLU A 621 -25.24 24.62 14.55
C GLU A 621 -24.00 23.73 14.34
N PRO A 622 -22.73 24.25 14.45
CA PRO A 622 -21.55 23.41 14.38
C PRO A 622 -21.51 22.40 15.55
N LEU A 623 -20.88 21.25 15.33
CA LEU A 623 -20.47 20.36 16.42
C LEU A 623 -19.09 20.79 16.94
N VAL A 624 -18.85 20.59 18.24
CA VAL A 624 -17.57 20.85 18.87
C VAL A 624 -16.86 19.53 19.13
N LEU A 625 -15.67 19.38 18.55
CA LEU A 625 -14.78 18.25 18.75
C LEU A 625 -13.70 18.65 19.77
N VAL A 626 -13.50 17.83 20.80
CA VAL A 626 -12.48 18.07 21.84
C VAL A 626 -11.54 16.87 21.86
N ASN A 627 -10.24 17.09 21.67
CA ASN A 627 -9.25 16.03 21.75
C ASN A 627 -8.76 15.80 23.20
N SER A 628 -7.93 14.79 23.41
CA SER A 628 -7.38 14.44 24.73
C SER A 628 -6.50 15.53 25.37
N ALA A 629 -6.02 16.50 24.60
CA ALA A 629 -5.29 17.66 25.10
C ALA A 629 -6.21 18.83 25.49
N GLY A 630 -7.54 18.69 25.36
CA GLY A 630 -8.53 19.73 25.63
C GLY A 630 -8.62 20.77 24.51
N GLU A 631 -7.96 20.57 23.36
CA GLU A 631 -8.06 21.47 22.21
C GLU A 631 -9.41 21.28 21.53
N ARG A 632 -10.05 22.41 21.19
CA ARG A 632 -11.43 22.46 20.71
C ARG A 632 -11.49 22.88 19.26
N PHE A 633 -12.35 22.20 18.47
CA PHE A 633 -12.55 22.46 17.04
C PHE A 633 -14.03 22.52 16.74
N LYS A 634 -14.43 23.42 15.84
CA LYS A 634 -15.78 23.48 15.31
C LYS A 634 -15.86 22.76 13.97
N ALA A 635 -16.78 21.80 13.86
CA ALA A 635 -17.09 21.11 12.63
C ALA A 635 -18.35 21.75 11.99
N TYR A 636 -18.18 22.39 10.83
CA TYR A 636 -19.26 23.02 10.07
C TYR A 636 -19.71 22.11 8.93
N PHE A 637 -21.02 22.06 8.67
CA PHE A 637 -21.61 21.12 7.72
C PHE A 637 -22.26 21.87 6.55
N HIS A 638 -21.64 21.77 5.36
CA HIS A 638 -22.09 22.39 4.12
C HIS A 638 -23.09 21.49 3.39
N CYS A 639 -24.25 21.24 4.02
CA CYS A 639 -25.27 20.29 3.55
C CYS A 639 -25.98 20.72 2.26
N LYS A 640 -25.89 21.99 1.85
CA LYS A 640 -26.43 22.50 0.57
C LYS A 640 -25.47 22.27 -0.60
N ALA A 641 -24.19 22.05 -0.33
CA ALA A 641 -23.21 21.71 -1.35
C ALA A 641 -23.50 20.32 -1.95
N ASN A 642 -23.14 20.13 -3.19
CA ASN A 642 -23.21 18.84 -3.87
C ASN A 642 -21.84 18.53 -4.48
N PRO A 643 -21.10 17.60 -3.89
CA PRO A 643 -21.42 16.79 -2.68
C PRO A 643 -21.41 17.59 -1.38
N CYS A 644 -22.09 17.07 -0.32
CA CYS A 644 -21.99 17.65 1.01
C CYS A 644 -20.55 17.58 1.53
N GLU A 645 -20.09 18.62 2.19
CA GLU A 645 -18.77 18.72 2.80
C GLU A 645 -18.85 19.10 4.27
N MET A 646 -17.78 18.81 5.01
CA MET A 646 -17.55 19.24 6.37
C MET A 646 -16.21 19.96 6.44
N THR A 647 -16.18 21.14 7.09
CA THR A 647 -14.92 21.82 7.41
C THR A 647 -14.68 21.80 8.92
N ILE A 648 -13.42 21.73 9.32
CA ILE A 648 -13.00 21.75 10.72
C ILE A 648 -12.12 22.98 10.93
N THR A 649 -12.54 23.86 11.86
CA THR A 649 -11.80 25.07 12.23
C THR A 649 -11.41 25.02 13.71
N PRO A 650 -10.30 25.65 14.12
CA PRO A 650 -9.94 25.77 15.53
C PRO A 650 -10.92 26.68 16.26
N GLU A 651 -11.24 26.34 17.52
CA GLU A 651 -11.93 27.25 18.45
C GLU A 651 -10.87 27.90 19.35
N GLY A 652 -10.50 29.17 19.06
CA GLY A 652 -9.46 29.89 19.78
C GLY A 652 -8.13 30.01 19.01
N ASP A 653 -7.15 30.69 19.62
CA ASP A 653 -5.88 31.08 18.99
C ASP A 653 -4.73 30.11 19.32
N PHE A 654 -4.93 28.81 19.20
CA PHE A 654 -3.88 27.83 19.51
C PHE A 654 -3.07 27.36 18.28
N VAL A 655 -3.16 28.03 17.16
CA VAL A 655 -2.33 27.72 15.99
C VAL A 655 -0.87 27.99 16.30
N ARG A 656 -0.11 26.92 16.55
CA ARG A 656 1.33 26.97 16.83
C ARG A 656 2.11 27.00 15.51
N ALA A 657 2.12 28.18 14.88
CA ALA A 657 2.90 28.37 13.66
C ALA A 657 4.41 28.22 13.97
N ARG A 658 5.05 27.21 13.41
CA ARG A 658 6.51 27.09 13.34
C ARG A 658 6.92 27.17 11.88
N ALA A 659 8.04 27.83 11.60
CA ALA A 659 8.65 27.82 10.28
C ALA A 659 8.82 26.37 9.78
N PRO A 660 8.64 26.08 8.49
CA PRO A 660 8.84 24.74 7.96
C PRO A 660 10.27 24.26 8.28
N ARG A 661 10.39 23.02 8.74
CA ARG A 661 11.69 22.37 8.94
C ARG A 661 12.30 22.09 7.58
N THR A 662 13.57 22.40 7.39
CA THR A 662 14.31 22.01 6.19
C THR A 662 14.32 20.49 6.04
N MET A 663 13.91 19.98 4.90
CA MET A 663 13.81 18.53 4.65
C MET A 663 15.14 17.85 4.35
N ILE A 664 16.17 18.62 4.01
CA ILE A 664 17.54 18.12 3.83
C ILE A 664 18.31 18.35 5.13
N LYS A 665 18.80 17.27 5.72
CA LYS A 665 19.86 17.37 6.72
C LYS A 665 21.14 17.74 5.96
N THR A 666 21.55 19.00 6.02
CA THR A 666 22.89 19.37 5.55
C THR A 666 23.89 18.54 6.36
N ALA A 667 24.70 17.73 5.70
CA ALA A 667 25.87 17.16 6.35
C ALA A 667 26.67 18.32 6.97
N PRO A 668 27.19 18.18 8.21
CA PRO A 668 28.07 19.20 8.75
C PRO A 668 29.19 19.46 7.75
N PRO A 669 29.63 20.74 7.54
CA PRO A 669 30.72 21.05 6.63
C PRO A 669 31.91 20.17 7.02
N ALA A 670 32.47 19.46 6.04
CA ALA A 670 33.68 18.70 6.23
C ALA A 670 34.75 19.70 6.71
N GLU A 671 35.13 19.62 7.97
CA GLU A 671 36.30 20.34 8.48
C GLU A 671 37.48 19.98 7.58
N ALA A 672 38.10 21.01 7.04
CA ALA A 672 39.25 20.91 6.18
C ALA A 672 40.34 20.08 6.90
N ALA A 673 40.48 18.81 6.47
CA ALA A 673 41.64 18.00 6.82
C ALA A 673 42.86 18.57 6.11
N GLY A 674 43.54 19.48 6.81
CA GLY A 674 44.88 19.94 6.46
C GLY A 674 45.88 18.79 6.55
N ARG A 675 46.66 18.70 5.55
CA ARG A 675 47.78 17.81 5.26
C ARG A 675 48.66 17.49 6.44
N SER A 676 49.05 16.23 6.61
CA SER A 676 50.46 15.86 6.73
C SER A 676 50.61 14.35 6.36
N ALA A 677 51.55 14.13 5.47
CA ALA A 677 51.99 12.84 5.01
C ALA A 677 52.93 12.20 6.04
N ASP A 678 53.13 10.88 5.86
CA ASP A 678 54.24 9.98 6.21
C ASP A 678 54.12 9.20 7.52
N THR A 679 54.09 7.95 7.32
CA THR A 679 54.95 6.83 7.60
C THR A 679 54.25 5.57 8.03
N HIS A 680 54.62 4.46 7.42
CA HIS A 680 54.30 3.06 7.53
C HIS A 680 54.83 2.41 8.88
N PRO A 681 54.74 1.11 9.10
CA PRO A 681 53.68 0.39 9.79
C PRO A 681 54.23 -0.41 11.02
N ASP A 682 53.39 -1.28 11.55
CA ASP A 682 53.65 -2.32 12.58
C ASP A 682 53.58 -1.87 14.06
N GLU A 683 52.58 -2.35 14.71
CA GLU A 683 52.73 -3.32 15.83
C GLU A 683 51.38 -3.70 16.45
N ARG A 684 51.30 -4.99 16.58
CA ARG A 684 50.18 -5.71 17.20
C ARG A 684 50.16 -5.58 18.71
N ARG A 685 48.95 -5.68 19.22
CA ARG A 685 48.59 -6.29 20.51
C ARG A 685 48.79 -5.50 21.80
N ARG A 686 47.70 -5.64 22.58
CA ARG A 686 47.53 -5.53 24.02
C ARG A 686 47.31 -4.13 24.60
N SER A 687 46.09 -3.91 25.06
CA SER A 687 45.80 -3.92 26.47
C SER A 687 44.35 -3.56 26.73
N SER A 688 43.65 -4.51 27.27
CA SER A 688 42.49 -4.37 28.12
C SER A 688 42.85 -3.58 29.40
N GLU A 689 41.84 -2.99 29.97
CA GLU A 689 41.67 -2.68 31.38
C GLU A 689 41.67 -1.21 31.84
N LYS A 690 40.56 -0.98 32.54
CA LYS A 690 40.37 -0.13 33.71
C LYS A 690 39.92 1.30 33.56
N ARG A 691 38.63 1.45 33.92
CA ARG A 691 38.17 2.30 35.04
C ARG A 691 36.73 1.90 35.36
N SER A 692 36.49 1.12 36.38
CA SER A 692 36.21 1.32 37.83
C SER A 692 35.10 2.36 38.05
N ALA A 693 33.92 1.98 38.40
CA ALA A 693 33.34 1.34 39.58
C ALA A 693 32.99 2.36 40.68
N SER A 694 31.72 2.47 40.98
CA SER A 694 31.29 2.69 42.35
C SER A 694 30.07 1.80 42.62
N LYS A 695 30.30 0.87 43.54
CA LYS A 695 29.36 -0.08 44.14
C LYS A 695 28.46 0.63 45.15
N ARG A 696 27.20 0.26 45.21
CA ARG A 696 26.50 0.09 46.49
C ARG A 696 25.81 -1.26 46.53
N SER A 697 26.27 -2.03 47.50
CA SER A 697 25.86 -3.36 47.92
C SER A 697 24.57 -3.34 48.75
N LEU A 698 23.74 -4.35 48.62
CA LEU A 698 22.93 -4.93 49.72
C LEU A 698 22.65 -6.42 49.41
N PRO A 699 22.36 -7.30 50.40
CA PRO A 699 23.06 -8.57 50.54
C PRO A 699 22.25 -9.80 50.08
N GLU A 700 23.01 -10.83 49.76
CA GLU A 700 22.56 -12.25 49.57
C GLU A 700 21.95 -12.81 50.86
N LYS A 701 20.84 -13.52 50.69
CA LYS A 701 20.44 -14.61 51.59
C LYS A 701 20.47 -15.94 50.81
N ARG A 702 21.49 -16.72 51.11
CA ARG A 702 21.51 -18.14 50.84
C ARG A 702 20.34 -18.82 51.55
N PHE A 703 19.67 -19.73 50.88
CA PHE A 703 19.02 -20.88 51.51
C PHE A 703 19.32 -22.13 50.72
N THR A 704 19.78 -23.09 51.49
CA THR A 704 20.26 -24.41 51.19
C THR A 704 19.14 -25.32 50.68
N ARG A 705 19.55 -26.26 49.81
CA ARG A 705 18.81 -27.47 49.45
C ARG A 705 18.49 -28.30 50.70
N ASP A 706 17.26 -28.80 50.77
CA ASP A 706 16.98 -30.10 51.35
C ASP A 706 15.91 -30.83 50.56
N ASN A 707 16.25 -32.06 50.23
CA ASN A 707 15.47 -33.12 49.62
C ASN A 707 14.46 -33.62 50.62
N GLN A 708 13.17 -33.75 50.28
CA GLN A 708 12.45 -34.94 50.68
C GLN A 708 11.17 -35.15 49.82
N SER A 709 11.12 -36.35 49.32
CA SER A 709 10.03 -37.06 48.66
C SER A 709 8.72 -37.09 49.49
N SER A 710 7.59 -36.86 48.86
CA SER A 710 6.39 -37.66 49.21
C SER A 710 5.40 -37.67 48.05
N ARG A 711 5.15 -38.86 47.59
CA ARG A 711 4.03 -39.28 46.74
C ARG A 711 2.70 -38.92 47.40
N ARG A 712 1.75 -38.33 46.68
CA ARG A 712 0.35 -38.65 46.82
C ARG A 712 -0.39 -38.49 45.49
N SER A 713 -0.93 -39.61 45.13
CA SER A 713 -1.92 -39.94 44.12
C SER A 713 -3.24 -39.25 44.28
N GLY A 714 -3.91 -39.00 43.18
CA GLY A 714 -5.34 -39.19 43.08
C GLY A 714 -6.18 -37.95 42.88
N ALA A 715 -6.77 -37.82 41.76
CA ALA A 715 -8.22 -37.98 41.58
C ALA A 715 -8.65 -37.42 40.21
N PHE A 716 -8.84 -38.30 39.28
CA PHE A 716 -9.64 -38.03 38.06
C PHE A 716 -11.10 -38.03 38.43
N ALA A 717 -11.78 -36.90 38.24
CA ALA A 717 -13.23 -36.82 38.28
C ALA A 717 -13.79 -37.22 36.91
N LYS A 718 -14.47 -38.34 36.88
CA LYS A 718 -15.29 -38.79 35.75
C LYS A 718 -16.60 -37.96 35.74
N PHE A 719 -16.87 -37.37 34.59
CA PHE A 719 -18.22 -36.84 34.31
C PHE A 719 -19.04 -37.95 33.63
N ASP A 720 -20.07 -38.40 34.34
CA ASP A 720 -21.07 -39.35 33.87
C ASP A 720 -22.23 -38.60 33.18
N ASN A 721 -22.51 -39.03 31.97
CA ASN A 721 -23.61 -38.56 31.14
C ASN A 721 -24.88 -39.32 31.53
N LYS A 722 -25.87 -38.68 32.18
CA LYS A 722 -27.21 -39.21 32.30
C LYS A 722 -28.20 -38.50 31.41
N HIS A 723 -28.64 -39.23 30.38
CA HIS A 723 -29.84 -38.97 29.59
C HIS A 723 -31.07 -38.83 30.47
N ARG A 724 -31.94 -37.88 30.17
CA ARG A 724 -33.39 -38.02 30.35
C ARG A 724 -34.13 -37.53 29.10
N LYS A 725 -34.78 -38.50 28.46
CA LYS A 725 -35.88 -38.33 27.50
C LYS A 725 -37.16 -37.95 28.25
N SER A 726 -37.94 -37.05 27.73
CA SER A 726 -39.41 -36.97 27.66
C SER A 726 -39.75 -35.61 27.03
N GLY A 727 -40.64 -35.40 26.11
CA GLY A 727 -41.76 -36.09 25.62
C GLY A 727 -42.64 -35.05 24.91
N ARG A 728 -43.18 -35.43 23.79
CA ARG A 728 -44.14 -34.75 22.92
C ARG A 728 -45.07 -33.74 23.57
N THR A 729 -45.44 -32.63 22.87
CA THR A 729 -46.80 -32.51 22.27
C THR A 729 -46.93 -31.25 21.39
N ARG A 730 -47.76 -31.42 20.38
CA ARG A 730 -48.26 -30.58 19.28
C ARG A 730 -48.93 -29.27 19.74
N GLY A 731 -48.96 -28.30 18.81
CA GLY A 731 -50.17 -27.55 18.56
C GLY A 731 -49.99 -26.09 18.14
N ARG A 732 -50.28 -25.86 16.87
CA ARG A 732 -50.71 -24.69 16.08
C ARG A 732 -49.66 -23.65 15.66
#